data_8016c584a6c9cf14533969a35dff9c99
#
_entry.id   8016c584a6c9cf14533969a35dff9c99
#
_cell.length_a   1.000
_cell.length_b   1.000
_cell.length_c   1.000
_cell.angle_alpha   90.00
_cell.angle_beta   90.00
_cell.angle_gamma   90.00
#
_symmetry.space_group_name_H-M   'P 1'
#
loop_
_entity.id
_entity.type
_entity.pdbx_description
1 polymer ?
#
loop_
_entity_poly.entity_id
_entity_poly.type
_entity_poly.pdbx_seq_one_letter_code
_entity_poly.pdbx_strand_id
1 'polypeptide(L)'
;MKKKIILTLMLGICLPIVAQQVDEINLKEVEVKAARFVLKPDGRLIFPSDAQKNASTSGFSLINKLALPGIRVDETLRTVTSIRQEGTVQLRINGIIATKEELLSMEPKAVKSIHFIDQPGIRYGTDVAFVIDIRVQKAANGYVLGFDGVNSVTTYNGDNSFYYNANHNNSEIGVTYDFGYNDFRGERTDEAARYELVDGSLYTVQRNDETARNRYFGHCIQLKYNLADSASYVFQTRLSTAFSRMPDNNSVCQITTPTQSYKAFSEQKDKDFTPILDLYFFRDLGKHQSVTANMVGTFIRTDLESSYNEGAPYAYSVAGNSYSLIGEAIYENRLKPFLLSLGFNGSLKYTRNSYQKDVSLTDNLHHESVYCFAEIKGKLFGANYTADIGVSNQRYRQDENRYNYWLWRPKLTLSYPFLKVFNVKYGFEMSEHMSQMANISRAEIRQNSMEWTVGNPELRPYKRTSHTFSLDFEQPRISSGIKMEYRINSNCSMDKYVRTADNRFLYSKTNQQNINMLYVNNYTRWDMVPEKLSVMVFGGIYRFFNQGDDYRHYHTSYNYGANVQAYLNQWTIMGYADNGWEFIEGEHLNRNHSTIYLSVSYRVGAFEIGLFCQHPFRKNPIMNSSKVLNRYLNKETFYRNSSFGNMISLNFAWKFTKGRQYKQMQRTMNNKDTDTGILK
;
A
#
# COMPACT_ATOMS: atom_id res chain seq x y z
N MET A 1 -34.71 3.13 -24.95
CA MET A 1 -33.94 4.12 -25.73
C MET A 1 -32.81 4.84 -24.91
N LYS A 2 -32.62 4.57 -23.61
CA LYS A 2 -31.60 5.26 -22.78
C LYS A 2 -30.23 4.54 -22.69
N LYS A 3 -30.04 3.34 -23.21
CA LYS A 3 -28.79 2.57 -23.15
C LYS A 3 -27.81 2.80 -24.31
N LYS A 4 -28.20 3.49 -25.39
CA LYS A 4 -27.32 3.75 -26.55
C LYS A 4 -26.52 5.06 -26.44
N ILE A 5 -26.88 5.96 -25.54
CA ILE A 5 -26.28 7.29 -25.44
C ILE A 5 -24.93 7.25 -24.67
N ILE A 6 -24.75 6.30 -23.75
CA ILE A 6 -23.53 6.22 -22.91
C ILE A 6 -22.32 5.66 -23.69
N LEU A 7 -22.55 4.75 -24.63
CA LEU A 7 -21.47 4.18 -25.45
C LEU A 7 -20.93 5.17 -26.49
N THR A 8 -21.76 6.09 -26.95
CA THR A 8 -21.39 7.12 -27.94
C THR A 8 -20.61 8.26 -27.29
N LEU A 9 -20.82 8.53 -26.00
CA LEU A 9 -20.05 9.57 -25.29
C LEU A 9 -18.63 9.15 -24.94
N MET A 10 -18.36 7.84 -24.77
CA MET A 10 -16.99 7.33 -24.51
C MET A 10 -16.13 7.23 -25.78
N LEU A 11 -16.74 7.11 -26.96
CA LEU A 11 -16.02 7.13 -28.24
C LEU A 11 -15.84 8.54 -28.81
N GLY A 12 -16.57 9.52 -28.33
CA GLY A 12 -16.55 10.91 -28.84
C GLY A 12 -15.43 11.78 -28.26
N ILE A 13 -14.64 11.30 -27.31
CA ILE A 13 -13.52 12.07 -26.69
C ILE A 13 -12.19 11.81 -27.42
N CYS A 14 -12.11 10.88 -28.34
CA CYS A 14 -10.96 10.64 -29.20
C CYS A 14 -11.17 11.27 -30.56
N LEU A 15 -10.73 12.50 -30.74
CA LEU A 15 -10.32 13.27 -31.91
C LEU A 15 -10.98 14.67 -31.98
N PRO A 16 -10.14 15.73 -32.08
CA PRO A 16 -9.85 16.23 -33.42
C PRO A 16 -8.35 16.36 -33.71
N ILE A 17 -7.88 15.67 -34.71
CA ILE A 17 -6.65 16.02 -35.42
C ILE A 17 -6.99 17.26 -36.24
N VAL A 18 -6.58 18.42 -35.76
CA VAL A 18 -6.56 19.64 -36.61
C VAL A 18 -5.19 19.67 -37.30
N ALA A 19 -5.20 19.41 -38.60
CA ALA A 19 -4.09 19.71 -39.45
C ALA A 19 -3.98 21.24 -39.57
N GLN A 20 -2.92 21.83 -39.02
CA GLN A 20 -2.57 23.23 -39.20
C GLN A 20 -1.48 23.35 -40.27
N GLN A 21 -1.72 24.22 -41.22
CA GLN A 21 -0.76 24.61 -42.28
C GLN A 21 0.56 25.08 -41.67
N VAL A 22 1.65 24.68 -42.28
CA VAL A 22 3.02 25.05 -41.90
C VAL A 22 3.33 26.40 -42.55
N ASP A 23 3.37 27.46 -41.75
CA ASP A 23 4.06 28.68 -42.13
C ASP A 23 5.56 28.59 -41.79
N GLU A 24 6.40 29.05 -42.67
CA GLU A 24 7.85 29.06 -42.53
C GLU A 24 8.27 29.76 -41.25
N ILE A 25 8.89 29.01 -40.32
CA ILE A 25 9.42 29.53 -39.07
C ILE A 25 10.94 29.54 -39.12
N ASN A 26 11.51 30.75 -39.00
CA ASN A 26 12.91 30.98 -38.70
C ASN A 26 13.42 30.04 -37.62
N LEU A 27 14.52 29.31 -37.89
CA LEU A 27 15.24 28.46 -36.96
C LEU A 27 15.75 29.25 -35.74
N LYS A 28 14.91 29.45 -34.75
CA LYS A 28 15.37 29.67 -33.38
C LYS A 28 15.73 28.31 -32.78
N GLU A 29 16.89 28.30 -32.15
CA GLU A 29 17.54 27.24 -31.39
C GLU A 29 16.61 26.08 -31.04
N VAL A 30 16.87 24.89 -31.60
CA VAL A 30 16.11 23.67 -31.30
C VAL A 30 16.55 23.23 -29.91
N GLU A 31 15.82 23.69 -28.92
CA GLU A 31 15.90 23.16 -27.57
C GLU A 31 15.38 21.72 -27.59
N VAL A 32 16.29 20.74 -27.70
CA VAL A 32 15.94 19.31 -27.59
C VAL A 32 15.51 19.05 -26.15
N LYS A 33 14.23 19.27 -25.84
CA LYS A 33 13.67 18.85 -24.56
C LYS A 33 13.69 17.33 -24.49
N ALA A 34 14.57 16.79 -23.65
CA ALA A 34 14.63 15.37 -23.37
C ALA A 34 13.25 14.82 -22.98
N ALA A 35 12.90 13.65 -23.47
CA ALA A 35 11.63 13.01 -23.14
C ALA A 35 11.52 12.84 -21.62
N ARG A 36 10.43 13.36 -21.03
CA ARG A 36 10.18 13.31 -19.60
C ARG A 36 9.89 11.91 -19.08
N PHE A 37 9.46 11.04 -19.97
CA PHE A 37 9.10 9.65 -19.71
C PHE A 37 9.73 8.76 -20.79
N VAL A 38 10.23 7.60 -20.36
CA VAL A 38 10.69 6.54 -21.26
C VAL A 38 9.97 5.26 -20.88
N LEU A 39 9.22 4.69 -21.81
CA LEU A 39 8.53 3.42 -21.61
C LEU A 39 9.54 2.29 -21.41
N LYS A 40 9.27 1.44 -20.42
CA LYS A 40 10.03 0.24 -20.09
C LYS A 40 9.12 -0.98 -20.18
N PRO A 41 9.67 -2.19 -20.34
CA PRO A 41 8.86 -3.41 -20.42
C PRO A 41 7.95 -3.62 -19.20
N ASP A 42 8.45 -3.33 -18.02
CA ASP A 42 7.81 -3.52 -16.72
C ASP A 42 7.15 -2.24 -16.14
N GLY A 43 7.25 -1.10 -16.86
CA GLY A 43 6.73 0.17 -16.39
C GLY A 43 7.22 1.37 -17.21
N ARG A 44 7.64 2.41 -16.53
CA ARG A 44 8.17 3.63 -17.15
C ARG A 44 9.29 4.26 -16.34
N LEU A 45 10.27 4.82 -17.02
CA LEU A 45 11.31 5.64 -16.42
C LEU A 45 10.88 7.11 -16.52
N ILE A 46 10.82 7.79 -15.38
CA ILE A 46 10.36 9.18 -15.25
C ILE A 46 11.55 10.06 -14.89
N PHE A 47 11.68 11.18 -15.59
CA PHE A 47 12.67 12.21 -15.29
C PHE A 47 11.94 13.41 -14.66
N PRO A 48 12.00 13.58 -13.31
CA PRO A 48 11.37 14.72 -12.65
C PRO A 48 11.90 16.03 -13.18
N SER A 49 11.00 16.98 -13.46
CA SER A 49 11.40 18.33 -13.91
C SER A 49 12.11 19.10 -12.81
N ASP A 50 12.86 20.12 -13.18
CA ASP A 50 13.50 21.00 -12.21
C ASP A 50 12.46 21.74 -11.34
N ALA A 51 11.30 22.09 -11.90
CA ALA A 51 10.19 22.63 -11.14
C ALA A 51 9.72 21.68 -10.03
N GLN A 52 9.54 20.39 -10.35
CA GLN A 52 9.14 19.37 -9.35
C GLN A 52 10.22 19.15 -8.29
N LYS A 53 11.51 19.05 -8.71
CA LYS A 53 12.63 18.91 -7.78
C LYS A 53 12.78 20.13 -6.87
N ASN A 54 12.66 21.34 -7.43
CA ASN A 54 12.76 22.57 -6.69
C ASN A 54 11.57 22.80 -5.75
N ALA A 55 10.39 22.32 -6.12
CA ALA A 55 9.19 22.39 -5.29
C ALA A 55 9.14 21.31 -4.19
N SER A 56 10.10 20.37 -4.16
CA SER A 56 10.11 19.25 -3.21
C SER A 56 11.22 19.39 -2.18
N THR A 57 10.94 19.07 -0.91
CA THR A 57 11.93 19.02 0.17
C THR A 57 12.48 17.63 0.41
N SER A 58 11.75 16.59 0.01
CA SER A 58 12.07 15.20 0.27
C SER A 58 11.72 14.32 -0.92
N GLY A 59 12.16 13.06 -0.90
CA GLY A 59 11.74 12.07 -1.89
C GLY A 59 10.25 11.77 -1.80
N PHE A 60 9.68 11.79 -0.60
CA PHE A 60 8.25 11.62 -0.39
C PHE A 60 7.45 12.73 -1.08
N SER A 61 7.80 14.00 -0.81
CA SER A 61 7.22 15.17 -1.46
C SER A 61 7.37 15.13 -2.99
N LEU A 62 8.50 14.61 -3.50
CA LEU A 62 8.72 14.44 -4.94
C LEU A 62 7.77 13.40 -5.55
N ILE A 63 7.58 12.23 -4.89
CA ILE A 63 6.64 11.20 -5.36
C ILE A 63 5.22 11.78 -5.47
N ASN A 64 4.78 12.55 -4.48
CA ASN A 64 3.47 13.19 -4.50
C ASN A 64 3.32 14.12 -5.72
N LYS A 65 4.35 14.94 -5.99
CA LYS A 65 4.38 15.89 -7.12
C LYS A 65 4.51 15.23 -8.49
N LEU A 66 4.79 13.94 -8.56
CA LEU A 66 4.79 13.19 -9.83
C LEU A 66 3.39 12.76 -10.26
N ALA A 67 2.42 12.68 -9.36
CA ALA A 67 1.07 12.21 -9.62
C ALA A 67 1.06 10.89 -10.40
N LEU A 68 1.68 9.84 -9.82
CA LEU A 68 1.82 8.54 -10.49
C LEU A 68 0.46 7.86 -10.68
N PRO A 69 0.18 7.27 -11.84
CA PRO A 69 -1.08 6.60 -12.10
C PRO A 69 -1.33 5.44 -11.14
N GLY A 70 -2.53 5.34 -10.56
CA GLY A 70 -2.90 4.29 -9.63
C GLY A 70 -2.32 4.43 -8.22
N ILE A 71 -1.58 5.51 -7.95
CA ILE A 71 -0.97 5.80 -6.65
C ILE A 71 -1.65 6.99 -5.99
N ARG A 72 -1.93 6.84 -4.70
CA ARG A 72 -2.33 7.94 -3.82
C ARG A 72 -1.24 8.17 -2.78
N VAL A 73 -0.85 9.42 -2.63
CA VAL A 73 0.07 9.87 -1.58
C VAL A 73 -0.73 10.69 -0.58
N ASP A 74 -0.73 10.28 0.67
CA ASP A 74 -1.31 11.04 1.77
C ASP A 74 -0.18 11.74 2.54
N GLU A 75 -0.13 13.06 2.44
CA GLU A 75 0.92 13.85 3.11
C GLU A 75 0.70 13.94 4.62
N THR A 76 -0.55 13.85 5.07
CA THR A 76 -0.88 13.93 6.50
C THR A 76 -0.52 12.65 7.24
N LEU A 77 -0.82 11.49 6.63
CA LEU A 77 -0.51 10.19 7.18
C LEU A 77 0.86 9.66 6.74
N ARG A 78 1.57 10.38 5.87
CA ARG A 78 2.87 10.00 5.30
C ARG A 78 2.85 8.61 4.68
N THR A 79 1.78 8.30 3.94
CA THR A 79 1.59 7.00 3.28
C THR A 79 1.54 7.12 1.76
N VAL A 80 2.01 6.07 1.10
CA VAL A 80 1.88 5.90 -0.36
C VAL A 80 1.14 4.59 -0.59
N THR A 81 -0.05 4.67 -1.15
CA THR A 81 -0.95 3.52 -1.31
C THR A 81 -1.40 3.35 -2.74
N SER A 82 -1.77 2.12 -3.10
CA SER A 82 -2.52 1.87 -4.33
C SER A 82 -3.94 2.42 -4.18
N ILE A 83 -4.44 3.13 -5.18
CA ILE A 83 -5.82 3.64 -5.20
C ILE A 83 -6.82 2.48 -5.10
N ARG A 84 -6.48 1.31 -5.62
CA ARG A 84 -7.33 0.11 -5.67
C ARG A 84 -7.22 -0.77 -4.43
N GLN A 85 -6.38 -0.42 -3.47
CA GLN A 85 -6.12 -1.14 -2.21
C GLN A 85 -5.67 -2.61 -2.35
N GLU A 86 -5.42 -3.10 -3.53
CA GLU A 86 -4.89 -4.43 -3.76
C GLU A 86 -3.37 -4.39 -3.88
N GLY A 87 -2.69 -5.05 -2.95
CA GLY A 87 -1.24 -5.11 -2.86
C GLY A 87 -0.60 -3.80 -2.36
N THR A 88 0.65 -3.90 -2.02
CA THR A 88 1.44 -2.81 -1.47
C THR A 88 2.14 -1.99 -2.56
N VAL A 89 2.44 -0.72 -2.26
CA VAL A 89 3.36 0.09 -3.05
C VAL A 89 4.74 -0.02 -2.43
N GLN A 90 5.66 -0.63 -3.14
CA GLN A 90 7.03 -0.79 -2.68
C GLN A 90 7.87 0.40 -3.11
N LEU A 91 8.34 1.18 -2.14
CA LEU A 91 9.20 2.34 -2.36
C LEU A 91 10.67 1.91 -2.31
N ARG A 92 11.49 2.38 -3.24
CA ARG A 92 12.90 2.03 -3.33
C ARG A 92 13.77 3.26 -3.63
N ILE A 93 14.99 3.25 -3.10
CA ILE A 93 16.04 4.20 -3.44
C ILE A 93 17.21 3.39 -4.00
N ASN A 94 17.57 3.61 -5.27
CA ASN A 94 18.60 2.87 -5.99
C ASN A 94 18.43 1.34 -5.92
N GLY A 95 17.16 0.87 -6.04
CA GLY A 95 16.81 -0.54 -5.94
C GLY A 95 16.64 -1.06 -4.51
N ILE A 96 17.00 -0.30 -3.50
CA ILE A 96 16.81 -0.63 -2.08
C ILE A 96 15.42 -0.24 -1.66
N ILE A 97 14.66 -1.11 -0.96
CA ILE A 97 13.43 -0.65 -0.36
C ILE A 97 13.76 0.42 0.69
N ALA A 98 13.15 1.56 0.48
CA ALA A 98 13.28 2.71 1.33
C ALA A 98 12.22 2.68 2.42
N THR A 99 12.60 3.07 3.61
CA THR A 99 11.65 3.43 4.66
C THR A 99 11.09 4.83 4.40
N LYS A 100 10.01 5.17 5.09
CA LYS A 100 9.45 6.54 5.07
C LYS A 100 10.53 7.57 5.41
N GLU A 101 11.33 7.29 6.42
CA GLU A 101 12.39 8.13 6.95
C GLU A 101 13.50 8.39 5.92
N GLU A 102 13.89 7.35 5.17
CA GLU A 102 14.88 7.49 4.10
C GLU A 102 14.38 8.38 2.96
N LEU A 103 13.09 8.31 2.65
CA LEU A 103 12.46 9.19 1.66
C LEU A 103 12.36 10.63 2.16
N LEU A 104 12.04 10.86 3.43
CA LEU A 104 11.99 12.19 4.02
C LEU A 104 13.37 12.85 4.05
N SER A 105 14.42 12.09 4.36
CA SER A 105 15.80 12.60 4.38
C SER A 105 16.43 12.79 2.99
N MET A 106 15.84 12.21 1.93
CA MET A 106 16.41 12.25 0.58
C MET A 106 16.37 13.66 -0.04
N GLU A 107 17.47 14.04 -0.72
CA GLU A 107 17.55 15.30 -1.46
C GLU A 107 16.92 15.17 -2.86
N PRO A 108 15.82 15.90 -3.16
CA PRO A 108 15.15 15.79 -4.46
C PRO A 108 16.03 16.17 -5.66
N LYS A 109 16.95 17.14 -5.49
CA LYS A 109 17.89 17.57 -6.56
C LYS A 109 18.87 16.46 -6.94
N ALA A 110 19.12 15.51 -6.04
CA ALA A 110 19.96 14.36 -6.30
C ALA A 110 19.27 13.29 -7.18
N VAL A 111 17.95 13.37 -7.35
CA VAL A 111 17.18 12.40 -8.12
C VAL A 111 17.47 12.56 -9.60
N LYS A 112 17.97 11.50 -10.23
CA LYS A 112 18.18 11.41 -11.69
C LYS A 112 16.91 10.99 -12.41
N SER A 113 16.31 9.91 -11.93
CA SER A 113 15.13 9.31 -12.54
C SER A 113 14.37 8.48 -11.51
N ILE A 114 13.15 8.15 -11.84
CA ILE A 114 12.29 7.26 -11.05
C ILE A 114 11.78 6.17 -11.97
N HIS A 115 12.07 4.92 -11.64
CA HIS A 115 11.52 3.78 -12.34
C HIS A 115 10.21 3.37 -11.67
N PHE A 116 9.10 3.70 -12.30
CA PHE A 116 7.76 3.30 -11.89
C PHE A 116 7.41 1.99 -12.57
N ILE A 117 7.33 0.91 -11.80
CA ILE A 117 7.04 -0.44 -12.27
C ILE A 117 5.58 -0.76 -11.93
N ASP A 118 4.76 -0.90 -12.96
CA ASP A 118 3.32 -1.18 -12.86
C ASP A 118 2.98 -2.67 -13.07
N GLN A 119 4.00 -3.47 -13.42
CA GLN A 119 3.94 -4.93 -13.50
C GLN A 119 5.18 -5.53 -12.82
N PRO A 120 5.23 -5.54 -11.47
CA PRO A 120 6.39 -6.06 -10.74
C PRO A 120 6.62 -7.55 -11.03
N GLY A 121 7.87 -7.95 -11.27
CA GLY A 121 8.28 -9.35 -11.41
C GLY A 121 8.15 -10.11 -10.07
N ILE A 122 8.27 -11.43 -10.12
CA ILE A 122 8.15 -12.30 -8.94
C ILE A 122 9.20 -12.00 -7.86
N ARG A 123 10.31 -11.39 -8.24
CA ARG A 123 11.38 -10.92 -7.35
C ARG A 123 10.95 -9.84 -6.34
N TYR A 124 9.85 -9.15 -6.59
CA TYR A 124 9.34 -8.09 -5.71
C TYR A 124 8.38 -8.60 -4.64
N GLY A 125 8.05 -9.89 -4.63
CA GLY A 125 7.10 -10.51 -3.70
C GLY A 125 5.71 -10.75 -4.32
N THR A 126 4.81 -11.36 -3.56
CA THR A 126 3.48 -11.78 -4.03
C THR A 126 2.44 -10.68 -3.99
N ASP A 127 2.54 -9.76 -3.02
CA ASP A 127 1.52 -8.74 -2.74
C ASP A 127 1.98 -7.32 -3.10
N VAL A 128 2.90 -7.19 -4.06
CA VAL A 128 3.39 -5.90 -4.54
C VAL A 128 2.61 -5.49 -5.79
N ALA A 129 1.80 -4.43 -5.66
CA ALA A 129 1.03 -3.87 -6.78
C ALA A 129 1.88 -2.95 -7.67
N PHE A 130 2.73 -2.14 -7.05
CA PHE A 130 3.59 -1.17 -7.73
C PHE A 130 4.95 -1.08 -7.06
N VAL A 131 5.98 -0.77 -7.86
CA VAL A 131 7.31 -0.42 -7.34
C VAL A 131 7.67 0.98 -7.82
N ILE A 132 8.11 1.85 -6.91
CA ILE A 132 8.65 3.18 -7.21
C ILE A 132 10.12 3.16 -6.81
N ASP A 133 11.00 3.02 -7.79
CA ASP A 133 12.45 2.97 -7.55
C ASP A 133 13.10 4.30 -7.94
N ILE A 134 13.51 5.07 -6.95
CA ILE A 134 14.12 6.39 -7.11
C ILE A 134 15.61 6.24 -7.29
N ARG A 135 16.12 6.66 -8.44
CA ARG A 135 17.56 6.67 -8.75
C ARG A 135 18.19 7.99 -8.35
N VAL A 136 19.05 7.95 -7.35
CA VAL A 136 19.77 9.12 -6.84
C VAL A 136 21.27 9.00 -7.05
N GLN A 137 21.96 10.14 -7.13
CA GLN A 137 23.43 10.21 -7.09
C GLN A 137 23.89 10.25 -5.63
N LYS A 138 24.93 9.50 -5.29
CA LYS A 138 25.51 9.52 -3.93
C LYS A 138 26.57 10.61 -3.81
N ALA A 139 26.61 11.24 -2.63
CA ALA A 139 27.66 12.20 -2.27
C ALA A 139 28.98 11.49 -1.97
N ALA A 140 30.10 12.09 -2.35
CA ALA A 140 31.41 11.64 -1.92
C ALA A 140 31.67 12.02 -0.44
N ASN A 141 31.50 13.30 -0.08
CA ASN A 141 31.69 13.79 1.30
C ASN A 141 30.64 14.85 1.61
N GLY A 142 30.15 14.87 2.84
CA GLY A 142 29.22 15.88 3.31
C GLY A 142 28.18 15.35 4.27
N TYR A 143 27.27 16.23 4.67
CA TYR A 143 26.18 15.83 5.57
C TYR A 143 24.87 16.52 5.23
N VAL A 144 23.78 15.92 5.68
CA VAL A 144 22.43 16.47 5.67
C VAL A 144 21.87 16.40 7.07
N LEU A 145 21.38 17.53 7.54
CA LEU A 145 20.58 17.63 8.77
C LEU A 145 19.24 18.20 8.40
N GLY A 146 18.16 17.68 8.92
CA GLY A 146 16.85 18.24 8.62
C GLY A 146 15.75 17.79 9.56
N PHE A 147 14.63 18.50 9.37
CA PHE A 147 13.36 18.27 10.01
C PHE A 147 12.26 18.32 8.94
N ASP A 148 11.30 17.41 9.04
CA ASP A 148 10.09 17.41 8.23
C ASP A 148 8.90 17.07 9.13
N GLY A 149 7.93 17.96 9.26
CA GLY A 149 6.79 17.79 10.13
C GLY A 149 5.49 18.24 9.49
N VAL A 150 4.44 17.45 9.70
CA VAL A 150 3.06 17.79 9.36
C VAL A 150 2.24 17.71 10.63
N ASN A 151 1.66 18.84 11.03
CA ASN A 151 0.88 18.90 12.25
C ASN A 151 -0.46 19.60 11.97
N SER A 152 -1.56 18.99 12.33
CA SER A 152 -2.88 19.58 12.17
C SER A 152 -3.11 20.68 13.21
N VAL A 153 -3.68 21.80 12.75
CA VAL A 153 -4.08 22.91 13.61
C VAL A 153 -5.56 22.86 14.03
N THR A 154 -6.35 22.00 13.39
CA THR A 154 -7.77 21.81 13.67
C THR A 154 -8.06 20.57 14.48
N THR A 155 -7.11 19.65 14.55
CA THR A 155 -7.24 18.35 15.20
C THR A 155 -5.88 17.96 15.80
N TYR A 156 -5.86 17.25 16.92
CA TYR A 156 -4.60 16.79 17.49
C TYR A 156 -4.08 15.60 16.70
N ASN A 157 -3.25 15.89 15.71
CA ASN A 157 -2.62 14.89 14.82
C ASN A 157 -1.33 15.46 14.24
N GLY A 158 -0.27 14.67 14.24
CA GLY A 158 1.00 15.07 13.65
C GLY A 158 1.95 13.90 13.42
N ASP A 159 2.86 14.12 12.47
CA ASP A 159 3.97 13.22 12.16
C ASP A 159 5.22 14.07 11.92
N ASN A 160 6.27 13.81 12.68
CA ASN A 160 7.48 14.64 12.71
C ASN A 160 8.72 13.75 12.59
N SER A 161 9.64 14.13 11.72
CA SER A 161 10.86 13.40 11.43
C SER A 161 12.08 14.29 11.56
N PHE A 162 13.06 13.89 12.38
CA PHE A 162 14.39 14.48 12.49
C PHE A 162 15.40 13.51 11.90
N TYR A 163 16.30 14.01 11.05
CA TYR A 163 17.29 13.15 10.42
C TYR A 163 18.65 13.82 10.28
N TYR A 164 19.68 12.99 10.43
CA TYR A 164 21.07 13.33 10.16
C TYR A 164 21.71 12.22 9.34
N ASN A 165 22.31 12.56 8.20
CA ASN A 165 23.09 11.64 7.36
C ASN A 165 24.44 12.29 7.05
N ALA A 166 25.52 11.58 7.32
CA ALA A 166 26.89 11.98 6.97
C ALA A 166 27.54 10.97 6.05
N ASN A 167 28.22 11.47 5.03
CA ASN A 167 28.99 10.66 4.08
C ASN A 167 30.48 11.02 4.17
N HIS A 168 31.31 10.00 4.22
CA HIS A 168 32.75 10.14 4.11
C HIS A 168 33.29 9.05 3.18
N ASN A 169 33.81 9.45 2.01
CA ASN A 169 34.25 8.55 0.94
C ASN A 169 33.20 7.48 0.59
N ASN A 170 33.49 6.23 0.93
CA ASN A 170 32.62 5.08 0.64
C ASN A 170 31.62 4.75 1.76
N SER A 171 31.71 5.47 2.89
CA SER A 171 30.88 5.23 4.09
C SER A 171 29.79 6.27 4.24
N GLU A 172 28.61 5.84 4.72
CA GLU A 172 27.51 6.71 5.13
C GLU A 172 26.98 6.25 6.48
N ILE A 173 26.77 7.19 7.39
CA ILE A 173 26.10 6.97 8.67
C ILE A 173 24.83 7.83 8.66
N GLY A 174 23.72 7.23 9.04
CA GLY A 174 22.42 7.91 9.15
C GLY A 174 21.79 7.64 10.51
N VAL A 175 21.16 8.67 11.06
CA VAL A 175 20.30 8.59 12.24
C VAL A 175 18.99 9.27 11.90
N THR A 176 17.87 8.63 12.19
CA THR A 176 16.54 9.22 12.03
C THR A 176 15.71 8.94 13.27
N TYR A 177 14.95 9.93 13.69
CA TYR A 177 13.96 9.81 14.75
C TYR A 177 12.62 10.33 14.25
N ASP A 178 11.59 9.50 14.36
CA ASP A 178 10.22 9.82 13.99
C ASP A 178 9.32 9.80 15.20
N PHE A 179 8.42 10.75 15.24
CA PHE A 179 7.37 10.85 16.25
C PHE A 179 6.03 11.17 15.62
N GLY A 180 5.10 10.20 15.72
CA GLY A 180 3.72 10.35 15.29
C GLY A 180 2.75 10.35 16.47
N TYR A 181 1.70 11.14 16.40
CA TYR A 181 0.67 11.20 17.42
C TYR A 181 -0.69 11.55 16.84
N ASN A 182 -1.75 11.04 17.47
CA ASN A 182 -3.11 11.54 17.28
C ASN A 182 -3.96 11.47 18.56
N ASP A 183 -5.03 12.26 18.62
CA ASP A 183 -6.11 12.17 19.59
C ASP A 183 -7.43 12.51 18.85
N PHE A 184 -7.96 11.50 18.15
CA PHE A 184 -9.20 11.65 17.41
C PHE A 184 -10.39 11.42 18.33
N ARG A 185 -11.26 12.43 18.40
CA ARG A 185 -12.50 12.41 19.22
C ARG A 185 -13.76 12.44 18.36
N GLY A 186 -13.58 12.45 17.06
CA GLY A 186 -14.65 12.55 16.08
C GLY A 186 -15.00 11.25 15.39
N GLU A 187 -14.41 10.15 15.82
CA GLU A 187 -14.72 8.82 15.31
C GLU A 187 -16.12 8.41 15.74
N ARG A 188 -16.88 7.82 14.82
CA ARG A 188 -18.24 7.34 15.03
C ARG A 188 -18.50 6.15 14.14
N THR A 189 -19.00 5.09 14.74
CA THR A 189 -19.55 3.95 14.02
C THR A 189 -21.06 3.94 14.19
N ASP A 190 -21.78 3.98 13.07
CA ASP A 190 -23.23 3.81 13.02
C ASP A 190 -23.51 2.44 12.39
N GLU A 191 -24.18 1.55 13.09
CA GLU A 191 -24.51 0.21 12.66
C GLU A 191 -26.01 -0.05 12.75
N ALA A 192 -26.57 -0.65 11.71
CA ALA A 192 -27.93 -1.19 11.72
C ALA A 192 -27.85 -2.67 11.31
N ALA A 193 -28.28 -3.55 12.22
CA ALA A 193 -28.25 -4.99 12.02
C ALA A 193 -29.61 -5.63 12.21
N ARG A 194 -29.91 -6.62 11.36
CA ARG A 194 -31.10 -7.48 11.42
C ARG A 194 -30.66 -8.93 11.37
N TYR A 195 -30.92 -9.64 12.45
CA TYR A 195 -30.63 -11.07 12.65
C TYR A 195 -31.90 -11.88 12.52
N GLU A 196 -31.88 -12.93 11.71
CA GLU A 196 -32.93 -13.95 11.71
C GLU A 196 -32.52 -15.06 12.69
N LEU A 197 -33.29 -15.21 13.75
CA LEU A 197 -33.04 -16.19 14.80
C LEU A 197 -33.46 -17.60 14.36
N VAL A 198 -33.09 -18.63 15.11
CA VAL A 198 -33.34 -20.04 14.77
C VAL A 198 -34.84 -20.34 14.70
N ASP A 199 -35.66 -19.67 15.50
CA ASP A 199 -37.12 -19.78 15.48
C ASP A 199 -37.81 -19.00 14.34
N GLY A 200 -37.01 -18.33 13.48
CA GLY A 200 -37.50 -17.52 12.36
C GLY A 200 -37.88 -16.09 12.76
N SER A 201 -37.83 -15.73 14.04
CA SER A 201 -38.04 -14.34 14.46
C SER A 201 -36.94 -13.42 14.03
N LEU A 202 -37.26 -12.13 13.89
CA LEU A 202 -36.28 -11.12 13.48
C LEU A 202 -35.88 -10.25 14.68
N TYR A 203 -34.61 -10.26 15.02
CA TYR A 203 -34.03 -9.36 16.00
C TYR A 203 -33.31 -8.21 15.29
N THR A 204 -33.77 -6.99 15.53
CA THR A 204 -33.19 -5.77 14.96
C THR A 204 -32.51 -4.96 16.05
N VAL A 205 -31.33 -4.44 15.72
CA VAL A 205 -30.55 -3.59 16.63
C VAL A 205 -29.87 -2.47 15.86
N GLN A 206 -29.88 -1.28 16.44
CA GLN A 206 -29.07 -0.15 16.01
C GLN A 206 -28.01 0.12 17.08
N ARG A 207 -26.77 0.29 16.64
CA ARG A 207 -25.60 0.64 17.45
C ARG A 207 -25.02 1.93 16.90
N ASN A 208 -25.11 3.02 17.66
CA ASN A 208 -24.64 4.32 17.22
C ASN A 208 -23.71 4.91 18.28
N ASP A 209 -22.45 5.16 17.91
CA ASP A 209 -21.50 5.77 18.80
C ASP A 209 -21.92 7.20 19.16
N GLU A 210 -22.11 7.47 20.46
CA GLU A 210 -22.32 8.82 20.99
C GLU A 210 -21.01 9.55 21.17
N THR A 211 -20.01 8.86 21.73
CA THR A 211 -18.66 9.38 21.92
C THR A 211 -17.66 8.30 21.57
N ALA A 212 -16.58 8.69 20.93
CA ALA A 212 -15.43 7.82 20.74
C ALA A 212 -14.15 8.64 20.81
N ARG A 213 -13.07 7.99 21.24
CA ARG A 213 -11.73 8.56 21.28
C ARG A 213 -10.72 7.53 20.81
N ASN A 214 -9.83 7.95 19.97
CA ASN A 214 -8.68 7.16 19.55
C ASN A 214 -7.42 8.01 19.76
N ARG A 215 -6.56 7.58 20.69
CA ARG A 215 -5.32 8.27 21.04
C ARG A 215 -4.14 7.35 20.80
N TYR A 216 -3.19 7.84 20.00
CA TYR A 216 -2.02 7.09 19.60
C TYR A 216 -0.74 7.92 19.75
N PHE A 217 0.34 7.25 20.13
CA PHE A 217 1.72 7.76 20.09
C PHE A 217 2.63 6.70 19.50
N GLY A 218 3.47 7.11 18.56
CA GLY A 218 4.45 6.25 17.93
C GLY A 218 5.80 6.93 17.86
N HIS A 219 6.86 6.17 18.16
CA HIS A 219 8.24 6.58 18.05
C HIS A 219 9.00 5.55 17.24
N CYS A 220 9.89 6.00 16.36
CA CYS A 220 10.80 5.13 15.64
C CYS A 220 12.20 5.76 15.64
N ILE A 221 13.20 4.98 16.04
CA ILE A 221 14.61 5.35 15.95
C ILE A 221 15.25 4.42 14.93
N GLN A 222 15.94 4.97 13.94
CA GLN A 222 16.65 4.22 12.94
C GLN A 222 18.11 4.65 12.87
N LEU A 223 19.02 3.67 12.96
CA LEU A 223 20.44 3.82 12.71
C LEU A 223 20.78 3.10 11.42
N LYS A 224 21.52 3.75 10.54
CA LYS A 224 21.97 3.20 9.27
C LYS A 224 23.47 3.36 9.12
N TYR A 225 24.13 2.28 8.72
CA TYR A 225 25.48 2.32 8.20
C TYR A 225 25.52 1.72 6.82
N ASN A 226 26.22 2.38 5.90
CA ASN A 226 26.31 1.96 4.52
C ASN A 226 27.76 2.11 4.05
N LEU A 227 28.33 1.02 3.56
CA LEU A 227 29.67 0.97 2.95
C LEU A 227 29.55 0.51 1.51
N ALA A 228 29.95 1.34 0.55
CA ALA A 228 29.77 1.01 -0.85
C ALA A 228 30.87 1.56 -1.73
N ASP A 229 31.44 0.68 -2.54
CA ASP A 229 32.21 1.05 -3.72
C ASP A 229 31.29 0.93 -4.94
N SER A 230 31.13 2.03 -5.66
CA SER A 230 30.15 2.18 -6.75
C SER A 230 30.30 1.17 -7.91
N ALA A 231 31.38 0.44 -7.98
CA ALA A 231 31.69 -0.50 -9.04
C ALA A 231 31.74 -1.96 -8.60
N SER A 232 31.85 -2.27 -7.30
CA SER A 232 32.16 -3.62 -6.87
C SER A 232 31.33 -4.19 -5.75
N TYR A 233 30.97 -3.41 -4.73
CA TYR A 233 30.18 -3.93 -3.60
C TYR A 233 29.36 -2.88 -2.89
N VAL A 234 28.30 -3.35 -2.20
CA VAL A 234 27.50 -2.60 -1.24
C VAL A 234 27.32 -3.48 0.00
N PHE A 235 27.62 -2.92 1.18
CA PHE A 235 27.20 -3.46 2.45
C PHE A 235 26.38 -2.42 3.17
N GLN A 236 25.19 -2.79 3.65
CA GLN A 236 24.35 -1.91 4.45
C GLN A 236 23.85 -2.66 5.69
N THR A 237 23.91 -2.01 6.83
CA THR A 237 23.21 -2.44 8.03
C THR A 237 22.27 -1.33 8.47
N ARG A 238 21.08 -1.72 8.91
CA ARG A 238 20.05 -0.84 9.44
C ARG A 238 19.45 -1.48 10.68
N LEU A 239 19.53 -0.75 11.79
CA LEU A 239 18.84 -1.09 13.02
C LEU A 239 17.71 -0.08 13.21
N SER A 240 16.49 -0.54 13.29
CA SER A 240 15.32 0.29 13.60
C SER A 240 14.58 -0.27 14.80
N THR A 241 14.07 0.60 15.64
CA THR A 241 13.27 0.22 16.80
C THR A 241 12.05 1.12 16.86
N ALA A 242 10.88 0.52 16.73
CA ALA A 242 9.60 1.21 16.85
C ALA A 242 8.95 0.89 18.20
N PHE A 243 8.38 1.92 18.82
CA PHE A 243 7.55 1.85 20.01
C PHE A 243 6.23 2.51 19.68
N SER A 244 5.12 1.82 19.90
CA SER A 244 3.81 2.43 19.79
C SER A 244 2.95 2.18 21.02
N ARG A 245 2.05 3.11 21.28
CA ARG A 245 1.10 3.02 22.38
C ARG A 245 -0.22 3.65 21.99
N MET A 246 -1.29 2.91 22.21
CA MET A 246 -2.67 3.37 22.11
C MET A 246 -3.28 3.30 23.52
N PRO A 247 -3.13 4.38 24.33
CA PRO A 247 -3.59 4.36 25.73
C PRO A 247 -5.10 4.48 25.87
N ASP A 248 -5.77 5.11 24.92
CA ASP A 248 -7.18 5.40 24.94
C ASP A 248 -7.76 5.12 23.53
N ASN A 249 -8.41 3.98 23.38
CA ASN A 249 -9.28 3.70 22.25
C ASN A 249 -10.60 3.21 22.86
N ASN A 250 -11.55 4.13 23.02
CA ASN A 250 -12.78 3.87 23.74
C ASN A 250 -13.99 4.47 23.01
N SER A 251 -15.14 3.85 23.19
CA SER A 251 -16.41 4.41 22.72
C SER A 251 -17.55 4.15 23.72
N VAL A 252 -18.52 5.06 23.68
CA VAL A 252 -19.84 4.89 24.27
C VAL A 252 -20.83 4.81 23.14
N CYS A 253 -21.49 3.68 23.03
CA CYS A 253 -22.43 3.37 21.97
C CYS A 253 -23.84 3.28 22.50
N GLN A 254 -24.79 3.98 21.88
CA GLN A 254 -26.21 3.85 22.15
C GLN A 254 -26.74 2.63 21.37
N ILE A 255 -27.24 1.65 22.12
CA ILE A 255 -27.90 0.46 21.57
C ILE A 255 -29.40 0.69 21.60
N THR A 256 -30.07 0.50 20.49
CA THR A 256 -31.53 0.60 20.38
C THR A 256 -32.08 -0.68 19.74
N THR A 257 -32.98 -1.35 20.44
CA THR A 257 -33.76 -2.48 19.96
C THR A 257 -35.26 -2.11 19.96
N PRO A 258 -36.15 -2.89 19.39
CA PRO A 258 -37.59 -2.61 19.42
C PRO A 258 -38.17 -2.48 20.82
N THR A 259 -37.57 -3.09 21.84
CA THR A 259 -38.10 -3.18 23.22
C THR A 259 -37.33 -2.35 24.21
N GLN A 260 -36.07 -1.96 23.93
CA GLN A 260 -35.25 -1.27 24.94
C GLN A 260 -34.16 -0.43 24.27
N SER A 261 -33.64 0.53 25.05
CA SER A 261 -32.52 1.37 24.66
C SER A 261 -31.56 1.50 25.84
N TYR A 262 -30.27 1.25 25.63
CA TYR A 262 -29.24 1.24 26.68
C TYR A 262 -27.88 1.60 26.09
N LYS A 263 -26.88 1.78 26.95
CA LYS A 263 -25.51 2.13 26.52
C LYS A 263 -24.58 0.93 26.63
N ALA A 264 -23.75 0.78 25.62
CA ALA A 264 -22.60 -0.11 25.62
C ALA A 264 -21.30 0.71 25.74
N PHE A 265 -20.28 0.08 26.32
CA PHE A 265 -18.96 0.67 26.54
C PHE A 265 -17.90 -0.22 25.96
N SER A 266 -16.99 0.34 25.17
CA SER A 266 -15.81 -0.36 24.71
C SER A 266 -14.54 0.39 25.09
N GLU A 267 -13.49 -0.34 25.45
CA GLU A 267 -12.16 0.19 25.70
C GLU A 267 -11.12 -0.80 25.22
N GLN A 268 -10.14 -0.30 24.46
CA GLN A 268 -8.99 -1.07 24.04
C GLN A 268 -7.71 -0.29 24.32
N LYS A 269 -6.68 -0.97 24.82
CA LYS A 269 -5.33 -0.45 25.01
C LYS A 269 -4.34 -1.35 24.31
N ASP A 270 -3.37 -0.75 23.64
CA ASP A 270 -2.40 -1.49 22.84
C ASP A 270 -0.99 -0.89 23.04
N LYS A 271 0.02 -1.74 23.13
CA LYS A 271 1.44 -1.35 23.18
C LYS A 271 2.24 -2.32 22.34
N ASP A 272 3.06 -1.77 21.43
CA ASP A 272 3.97 -2.55 20.62
C ASP A 272 5.41 -2.11 20.76
N PHE A 273 6.31 -3.08 20.68
CA PHE A 273 7.75 -2.88 20.62
C PHE A 273 8.34 -3.75 19.51
N THR A 274 8.96 -3.12 18.51
CA THR A 274 9.41 -3.81 17.29
C THR A 274 10.82 -3.40 16.89
N PRO A 275 11.88 -4.04 17.40
CA PRO A 275 13.24 -3.93 16.88
C PRO A 275 13.41 -4.78 15.62
N ILE A 276 14.11 -4.22 14.62
CA ILE A 276 14.41 -4.84 13.33
C ILE A 276 15.89 -4.62 13.02
N LEU A 277 16.62 -5.68 12.72
CA LEU A 277 17.97 -5.65 12.15
C LEU A 277 17.92 -6.12 10.70
N ASP A 278 18.33 -5.25 9.77
CA ASP A 278 18.39 -5.52 8.34
C ASP A 278 19.84 -5.42 7.86
N LEU A 279 20.35 -6.53 7.33
CA LEU A 279 21.68 -6.66 6.74
C LEU A 279 21.54 -6.90 5.25
N TYR A 280 22.24 -6.13 4.45
CA TYR A 280 22.24 -6.24 3.00
C TYR A 280 23.66 -6.27 2.43
N PHE A 281 23.87 -7.13 1.46
CA PHE A 281 25.12 -7.28 0.76
C PHE A 281 24.86 -7.41 -0.76
N PHE A 282 25.64 -6.69 -1.56
CA PHE A 282 25.72 -6.81 -3.00
C PHE A 282 27.16 -6.86 -3.43
N ARG A 283 27.50 -7.71 -4.40
CA ARG A 283 28.83 -7.78 -5.00
C ARG A 283 28.74 -8.12 -6.48
N ASP A 284 29.50 -7.37 -7.30
CA ASP A 284 29.84 -7.77 -8.66
C ASP A 284 30.91 -8.86 -8.62
N LEU A 285 30.65 -10.00 -9.25
CA LEU A 285 31.57 -11.14 -9.36
C LEU A 285 32.42 -11.08 -10.64
N GLY A 286 32.20 -10.07 -11.48
CA GLY A 286 32.84 -9.85 -12.75
C GLY A 286 31.99 -9.02 -13.70
N LYS A 287 32.39 -8.92 -14.99
CA LYS A 287 31.75 -8.02 -15.98
C LYS A 287 30.24 -8.29 -16.21
N HIS A 288 29.75 -9.49 -15.88
CA HIS A 288 28.41 -9.94 -16.25
C HIS A 288 27.64 -10.63 -15.12
N GLN A 289 28.23 -10.79 -13.94
CA GLN A 289 27.67 -11.56 -12.85
C GLN A 289 27.60 -10.73 -11.58
N SER A 290 26.54 -10.90 -10.81
CA SER A 290 26.39 -10.28 -9.52
C SER A 290 25.66 -11.20 -8.54
N VAL A 291 25.93 -11.00 -7.26
CA VAL A 291 25.22 -11.64 -6.14
C VAL A 291 24.67 -10.55 -5.23
N THR A 292 23.42 -10.74 -4.85
CA THR A 292 22.75 -9.92 -3.82
C THR A 292 22.29 -10.84 -2.71
N ALA A 293 22.48 -10.44 -1.46
CA ALA A 293 21.99 -11.14 -0.28
C ALA A 293 21.38 -10.14 0.71
N ASN A 294 20.33 -10.59 1.41
CA ASN A 294 19.69 -9.81 2.46
C ASN A 294 19.30 -10.75 3.61
N MET A 295 19.44 -10.27 4.85
CA MET A 295 18.99 -10.96 6.04
C MET A 295 18.31 -9.98 6.97
N VAL A 296 17.08 -10.28 7.40
CA VAL A 296 16.29 -9.43 8.29
C VAL A 296 15.82 -10.25 9.48
N GLY A 297 16.23 -9.80 10.68
CA GLY A 297 15.71 -10.29 11.94
C GLY A 297 14.69 -9.29 12.51
N THR A 298 13.52 -9.76 12.91
CA THR A 298 12.46 -8.95 13.52
C THR A 298 11.97 -9.62 14.80
N PHE A 299 11.84 -8.82 15.86
CA PHE A 299 11.12 -9.19 17.06
C PHE A 299 9.91 -8.25 17.21
N ILE A 300 8.74 -8.79 17.55
CA ILE A 300 7.53 -8.00 17.83
C ILE A 300 7.00 -8.46 19.19
N ARG A 301 6.82 -7.52 20.09
CA ARG A 301 6.08 -7.72 21.33
C ARG A 301 4.85 -6.83 21.31
N THR A 302 3.68 -7.43 21.55
CA THR A 302 2.40 -6.74 21.64
C THR A 302 1.73 -7.07 22.96
N ASP A 303 1.31 -6.05 23.71
CA ASP A 303 0.47 -6.17 24.89
C ASP A 303 -0.87 -5.46 24.60
N LEU A 304 -1.96 -6.23 24.47
CA LEU A 304 -3.32 -5.76 24.17
C LEU A 304 -4.24 -6.02 25.35
N GLU A 305 -5.02 -5.03 25.72
CA GLU A 305 -6.15 -5.17 26.65
C GLU A 305 -7.43 -4.67 25.98
N SER A 306 -8.50 -5.46 26.04
CA SER A 306 -9.80 -5.12 25.47
C SER A 306 -10.90 -5.42 26.47
N SER A 307 -11.88 -4.52 26.57
CA SER A 307 -13.09 -4.71 27.34
C SER A 307 -14.30 -4.17 26.57
N TYR A 308 -15.40 -4.89 26.66
CA TYR A 308 -16.67 -4.54 26.04
C TYR A 308 -17.84 -4.87 26.99
N ASN A 309 -18.79 -3.98 27.10
CA ASN A 309 -19.97 -4.18 27.93
C ASN A 309 -21.23 -3.72 27.20
N GLU A 310 -21.98 -4.68 26.70
CA GLU A 310 -23.33 -4.53 26.14
C GLU A 310 -24.32 -5.37 26.98
N GLY A 311 -24.61 -4.90 28.19
CA GLY A 311 -25.46 -5.61 29.16
C GLY A 311 -24.72 -6.70 29.95
N ALA A 312 -23.76 -7.39 29.37
CA ALA A 312 -22.88 -8.35 30.04
C ALA A 312 -21.40 -7.95 29.77
N PRO A 313 -20.59 -7.75 30.81
CA PRO A 313 -19.19 -7.42 30.66
C PRO A 313 -18.44 -8.57 30.01
N TYR A 314 -17.47 -8.23 29.16
CA TYR A 314 -16.57 -9.15 28.49
C TYR A 314 -15.21 -8.46 28.39
N ALA A 315 -14.14 -9.16 28.75
CA ALA A 315 -12.80 -8.60 28.68
C ALA A 315 -11.78 -9.68 28.35
N TYR A 316 -10.77 -9.32 27.58
CA TYR A 316 -9.61 -10.17 27.36
C TYR A 316 -8.34 -9.34 27.30
N SER A 317 -7.21 -10.01 27.52
CA SER A 317 -5.90 -9.44 27.29
C SER A 317 -5.04 -10.42 26.51
N VAL A 318 -4.12 -9.91 25.70
CA VAL A 318 -3.19 -10.72 24.88
C VAL A 318 -1.79 -10.24 25.11
N ALA A 319 -0.89 -11.15 25.52
CA ALA A 319 0.54 -10.95 25.47
C ALA A 319 1.12 -11.73 24.29
N GLY A 320 1.53 -11.02 23.25
CA GLY A 320 2.04 -11.59 22.01
C GLY A 320 3.55 -11.38 21.85
N ASN A 321 4.26 -12.43 21.43
CA ASN A 321 5.67 -12.35 21.04
C ASN A 321 5.84 -13.04 19.68
N SER A 322 6.46 -12.35 18.72
CA SER A 322 6.75 -12.89 17.41
C SER A 322 8.24 -12.69 17.09
N TYR A 323 8.88 -13.72 16.62
CA TYR A 323 10.26 -13.72 16.15
C TYR A 323 10.30 -14.15 14.70
N SER A 324 10.94 -13.39 13.84
CA SER A 324 11.12 -13.80 12.45
C SER A 324 12.56 -13.57 11.98
N LEU A 325 13.01 -14.47 11.13
CA LEU A 325 14.27 -14.37 10.40
C LEU A 325 13.99 -14.65 8.94
N ILE A 326 14.31 -13.70 8.07
CA ILE A 326 14.13 -13.82 6.62
C ILE A 326 15.48 -13.64 5.96
N GLY A 327 15.87 -14.61 5.12
CA GLY A 327 17.09 -14.56 4.34
C GLY A 327 16.78 -14.72 2.85
N GLU A 328 17.42 -13.90 2.01
CA GLU A 328 17.23 -13.93 0.56
C GLU A 328 18.57 -13.81 -0.16
N ALA A 329 18.74 -14.54 -1.27
CA ALA A 329 19.89 -14.41 -2.15
C ALA A 329 19.44 -14.46 -3.61
N ILE A 330 20.01 -13.59 -4.45
CA ILE A 330 19.81 -13.59 -5.90
C ILE A 330 21.17 -13.57 -6.60
N TYR A 331 21.35 -14.51 -7.51
CA TYR A 331 22.44 -14.52 -8.47
C TYR A 331 21.92 -14.04 -9.83
N GLU A 332 22.60 -13.07 -10.44
CA GLU A 332 22.27 -12.57 -11.78
C GLU A 332 23.46 -12.80 -12.74
N ASN A 333 23.15 -13.25 -13.95
CA ASN A 333 24.15 -13.41 -15.02
C ASN A 333 23.61 -12.82 -16.32
N ARG A 334 24.31 -11.80 -16.84
CA ARG A 334 23.99 -11.14 -18.11
C ARG A 334 24.65 -11.90 -19.26
N LEU A 335 23.90 -12.82 -19.84
CA LEU A 335 24.25 -13.51 -21.08
C LEU A 335 23.88 -12.62 -22.26
N LYS A 336 24.59 -12.75 -23.42
CA LYS A 336 24.35 -11.83 -24.54
C LYS A 336 22.89 -11.74 -25.03
N PRO A 337 22.09 -12.85 -25.14
CA PRO A 337 20.71 -12.71 -25.57
C PRO A 337 19.73 -12.37 -24.44
N PHE A 338 20.06 -12.64 -23.16
CA PHE A 338 19.15 -12.45 -22.02
C PHE A 338 19.88 -12.24 -20.70
N LEU A 339 19.15 -11.73 -19.70
CA LEU A 339 19.54 -11.71 -18.29
C LEU A 339 18.88 -12.90 -17.58
N LEU A 340 19.68 -13.74 -16.95
CA LEU A 340 19.24 -14.83 -16.09
C LEU A 340 19.35 -14.38 -14.63
N SER A 341 18.26 -14.52 -13.85
CA SER A 341 18.28 -14.34 -12.40
C SER A 341 17.82 -15.63 -11.72
N LEU A 342 18.59 -16.09 -10.75
CA LEU A 342 18.22 -17.23 -9.88
C LEU A 342 18.11 -16.73 -8.46
N GLY A 343 16.99 -16.98 -7.82
CA GLY A 343 16.73 -16.48 -6.46
C GLY A 343 16.32 -17.56 -5.49
N PHE A 344 16.70 -17.33 -4.25
CA PHE A 344 16.32 -18.12 -3.08
C PHE A 344 15.86 -17.18 -1.98
N ASN A 345 14.75 -17.51 -1.30
CA ASN A 345 14.28 -16.84 -0.10
C ASN A 345 13.88 -17.90 0.93
N GLY A 346 14.34 -17.73 2.16
CA GLY A 346 13.96 -18.57 3.30
C GLY A 346 13.43 -17.70 4.44
N SER A 347 12.33 -18.10 5.06
CA SER A 347 11.79 -17.43 6.22
C SER A 347 11.45 -18.42 7.34
N LEU A 348 11.74 -18.00 8.56
CA LEU A 348 11.39 -18.70 9.80
C LEU A 348 10.63 -17.71 10.66
N LYS A 349 9.44 -18.09 11.14
CA LYS A 349 8.64 -17.27 12.05
C LYS A 349 8.07 -18.13 13.17
N TYR A 350 8.21 -17.64 14.38
CA TYR A 350 7.59 -18.18 15.57
C TYR A 350 6.76 -17.10 16.23
N THR A 351 5.50 -17.42 16.52
CA THR A 351 4.58 -16.52 17.22
C THR A 351 3.95 -17.26 18.40
N ARG A 352 3.92 -16.59 19.56
CA ARG A 352 3.23 -17.06 20.76
C ARG A 352 2.31 -15.96 21.26
N ASN A 353 1.00 -16.22 21.24
CA ASN A 353 -0.03 -15.31 21.72
C ASN A 353 -0.76 -15.95 22.90
N SER A 354 -0.69 -15.33 24.07
CA SER A 354 -1.33 -15.80 25.30
C SER A 354 -2.52 -14.90 25.61
N TYR A 355 -3.71 -15.44 25.45
CA TYR A 355 -4.98 -14.80 25.78
C TYR A 355 -5.36 -15.16 27.23
N GLN A 356 -5.93 -14.18 27.94
CA GLN A 356 -6.33 -14.31 29.35
C GLN A 356 -7.69 -13.64 29.58
N LYS A 357 -8.28 -13.85 30.75
CA LYS A 357 -9.62 -13.41 31.20
C LYS A 357 -10.70 -14.26 30.54
N ASP A 358 -11.69 -13.65 29.86
CA ASP A 358 -12.81 -14.38 29.24
C ASP A 358 -12.40 -15.23 28.04
N VAL A 359 -11.23 -14.94 27.45
CA VAL A 359 -10.56 -15.81 26.49
C VAL A 359 -9.34 -16.41 27.18
N SER A 360 -9.30 -17.73 27.36
CA SER A 360 -8.16 -18.43 27.96
C SER A 360 -7.56 -19.40 26.94
N LEU A 361 -6.55 -18.94 26.22
CA LEU A 361 -5.91 -19.69 25.13
C LEU A 361 -4.45 -19.26 25.00
N THR A 362 -3.57 -20.21 24.68
CA THR A 362 -2.23 -19.90 24.18
C THR A 362 -2.08 -20.52 22.79
N ASP A 363 -1.87 -19.67 21.79
CA ASP A 363 -1.57 -20.07 20.43
C ASP A 363 -0.06 -20.02 20.20
N ASN A 364 0.51 -21.15 19.78
CA ASN A 364 1.90 -21.23 19.32
C ASN A 364 1.89 -21.59 17.84
N LEU A 365 2.43 -20.70 17.03
CA LEU A 365 2.48 -20.88 15.59
C LEU A 365 3.94 -20.83 15.10
N HIS A 366 4.35 -21.84 14.36
CA HIS A 366 5.61 -21.90 13.64
C HIS A 366 5.31 -21.86 12.14
N HIS A 367 5.97 -20.98 11.43
CA HIS A 367 5.91 -20.89 9.98
C HIS A 367 7.31 -20.96 9.41
N GLU A 368 7.53 -21.89 8.51
CA GLU A 368 8.75 -22.04 7.73
C GLU A 368 8.42 -21.92 6.25
N SER A 369 9.17 -21.14 5.52
CA SER A 369 9.00 -20.96 4.08
C SER A 369 10.34 -21.04 3.36
N VAL A 370 10.37 -21.77 2.26
CA VAL A 370 11.47 -21.77 1.30
C VAL A 370 10.89 -21.48 -0.07
N TYR A 371 11.43 -20.46 -0.75
CA TYR A 371 11.01 -20.06 -2.09
C TYR A 371 12.21 -19.98 -3.02
N CYS A 372 12.13 -20.65 -4.15
CA CYS A 372 13.13 -20.61 -5.22
C CYS A 372 12.49 -20.09 -6.49
N PHE A 373 13.22 -19.28 -7.26
CA PHE A 373 12.74 -18.81 -8.55
C PHE A 373 13.85 -18.69 -9.58
N ALA A 374 13.44 -18.76 -10.84
CA ALA A 374 14.25 -18.41 -11.99
C ALA A 374 13.51 -17.39 -12.86
N GLU A 375 14.21 -16.36 -13.31
CA GLU A 375 13.69 -15.30 -14.17
C GLU A 375 14.61 -15.11 -15.38
N ILE A 376 14.05 -15.04 -16.58
CA ILE A 376 14.75 -14.75 -17.82
C ILE A 376 14.15 -13.49 -18.44
N LYS A 377 14.99 -12.48 -18.68
CA LYS A 377 14.60 -11.24 -19.35
C LYS A 377 15.40 -11.06 -20.64
N GLY A 378 14.69 -10.75 -21.71
CA GLY A 378 15.36 -10.55 -23.00
C GLY A 378 14.52 -9.78 -24.01
N LYS A 379 15.03 -9.78 -25.25
CA LYS A 379 14.33 -9.19 -26.38
C LYS A 379 14.29 -10.21 -27.53
N LEU A 380 13.08 -10.39 -28.09
CA LEU A 380 12.85 -11.31 -29.20
C LEU A 380 11.92 -10.65 -30.23
N PHE A 381 12.31 -10.61 -31.51
CA PHE A 381 11.55 -10.01 -32.62
C PHE A 381 11.05 -8.56 -32.33
N GLY A 382 11.85 -7.76 -31.63
CA GLY A 382 11.46 -6.40 -31.25
C GLY A 382 10.62 -6.29 -29.98
N ALA A 383 10.00 -7.37 -29.52
CA ALA A 383 9.29 -7.45 -28.24
C ALA A 383 10.27 -7.71 -27.09
N ASN A 384 10.03 -7.07 -25.94
CA ASN A 384 10.70 -7.44 -24.70
C ASN A 384 9.86 -8.52 -24.00
N TYR A 385 10.53 -9.47 -23.36
CA TYR A 385 9.90 -10.52 -22.59
C TYR A 385 10.54 -10.67 -21.23
N THR A 386 9.72 -11.06 -20.24
CA THR A 386 10.16 -11.60 -18.96
C THR A 386 9.38 -12.89 -18.72
N ALA A 387 10.09 -13.99 -18.53
CA ALA A 387 9.50 -15.28 -18.21
C ALA A 387 10.07 -15.76 -16.88
N ASP A 388 9.17 -16.04 -15.95
CA ASP A 388 9.48 -16.33 -14.56
C ASP A 388 8.83 -17.64 -14.15
N ILE A 389 9.52 -18.42 -13.32
CA ILE A 389 8.95 -19.55 -12.61
C ILE A 389 9.44 -19.54 -11.17
N GLY A 390 8.51 -19.65 -10.24
CA GLY A 390 8.80 -19.74 -8.82
C GLY A 390 8.10 -20.92 -8.19
N VAL A 391 8.72 -21.51 -7.18
CA VAL A 391 8.13 -22.57 -6.35
C VAL A 391 8.48 -22.32 -4.89
N SER A 392 7.49 -22.43 -4.02
CA SER A 392 7.72 -22.40 -2.57
C SER A 392 7.18 -23.62 -1.86
N ASN A 393 7.85 -23.97 -0.78
CA ASN A 393 7.34 -24.90 0.22
C ASN A 393 7.01 -24.11 1.48
N GLN A 394 5.76 -24.18 1.93
CA GLN A 394 5.25 -23.50 3.12
C GLN A 394 4.87 -24.54 4.16
N ARG A 395 5.46 -24.46 5.33
CA ARG A 395 5.17 -25.36 6.45
C ARG A 395 4.63 -24.56 7.62
N TYR A 396 3.46 -24.96 8.10
CA TYR A 396 2.84 -24.42 9.30
C TYR A 396 2.72 -25.50 10.35
N ARG A 397 3.04 -25.14 11.58
CA ARG A 397 2.74 -25.95 12.74
C ARG A 397 2.05 -25.07 13.77
N GLN A 398 0.81 -25.44 14.11
CA GLN A 398 0.03 -24.82 15.16
C GLN A 398 -0.27 -25.89 16.20
N ASP A 399 0.41 -25.79 17.34
CA ASP A 399 0.42 -26.80 18.39
C ASP A 399 0.69 -28.22 17.84
N GLU A 400 -0.32 -29.11 17.78
CA GLU A 400 -0.21 -30.47 17.23
C GLU A 400 -0.47 -30.58 15.72
N ASN A 401 -1.14 -29.59 15.14
CA ASN A 401 -1.49 -29.59 13.73
C ASN A 401 -0.29 -29.19 12.86
N ARG A 402 -0.09 -29.90 11.76
CA ARG A 402 1.00 -29.67 10.81
C ARG A 402 0.46 -29.60 9.39
N TYR A 403 0.85 -28.57 8.67
CA TYR A 403 0.44 -28.31 7.30
C TYR A 403 1.68 -28.11 6.44
N ASN A 404 1.65 -28.65 5.22
CA ASN A 404 2.74 -28.53 4.24
C ASN A 404 2.16 -28.31 2.86
N TYR A 405 2.49 -27.17 2.25
CA TYR A 405 1.96 -26.75 0.96
C TYR A 405 3.09 -26.47 -0.03
N TRP A 406 2.90 -26.90 -1.27
CA TRP A 406 3.74 -26.55 -2.40
C TRP A 406 2.98 -25.58 -3.30
N LEU A 407 3.55 -24.38 -3.53
CA LEU A 407 2.92 -23.28 -4.21
C LEU A 407 3.74 -22.91 -5.46
N TRP A 408 3.06 -22.74 -6.59
CA TRP A 408 3.68 -22.45 -7.89
C TRP A 408 3.35 -21.05 -8.35
N ARG A 409 4.33 -20.37 -8.98
CA ARG A 409 4.17 -19.01 -9.46
C ARG A 409 4.83 -18.80 -10.82
N PRO A 410 4.27 -19.34 -11.92
CA PRO A 410 4.68 -18.98 -13.27
C PRO A 410 4.18 -17.58 -13.64
N LYS A 411 5.01 -16.80 -14.31
CA LYS A 411 4.69 -15.46 -14.81
C LYS A 411 5.30 -15.22 -16.17
N LEU A 412 4.57 -14.56 -17.06
CA LEU A 412 5.03 -14.11 -18.38
C LEU A 412 4.62 -12.67 -18.58
N THR A 413 5.55 -11.83 -18.97
CA THR A 413 5.27 -10.44 -19.39
C THR A 413 5.86 -10.23 -20.76
N LEU A 414 5.04 -9.75 -21.69
CA LEU A 414 5.42 -9.37 -23.05
C LEU A 414 5.15 -7.87 -23.24
N SER A 415 6.07 -7.16 -23.87
CA SER A 415 5.92 -5.72 -24.12
C SER A 415 6.44 -5.39 -25.51
N TYR A 416 5.62 -4.75 -26.33
CA TYR A 416 5.98 -4.36 -27.70
C TYR A 416 5.76 -2.87 -27.91
N PRO A 417 6.85 -2.08 -28.03
CA PRO A 417 6.77 -0.68 -28.41
C PRO A 417 6.49 -0.54 -29.90
N PHE A 418 5.51 0.27 -30.29
CA PHE A 418 5.19 0.55 -31.68
C PHE A 418 4.94 2.05 -31.91
N LEU A 419 5.15 2.53 -33.13
CA LEU A 419 5.06 3.94 -33.54
C LEU A 419 5.81 4.91 -32.61
N LYS A 420 6.80 4.46 -31.85
CA LYS A 420 7.62 5.20 -30.88
C LYS A 420 6.85 5.84 -29.70
N VAL A 421 5.53 5.94 -29.78
CA VAL A 421 4.67 6.59 -28.79
C VAL A 421 3.72 5.63 -28.09
N PHE A 422 3.54 4.43 -28.61
CA PHE A 422 2.68 3.41 -28.01
C PHE A 422 3.50 2.24 -27.47
N ASN A 423 3.00 1.66 -26.38
CA ASN A 423 3.51 0.40 -25.86
C ASN A 423 2.34 -0.51 -25.48
N VAL A 424 2.29 -1.69 -26.09
CA VAL A 424 1.33 -2.74 -25.74
C VAL A 424 2.02 -3.70 -24.79
N LYS A 425 1.35 -4.07 -23.71
CA LYS A 425 1.84 -5.06 -22.76
C LYS A 425 0.79 -6.14 -22.54
N TYR A 426 1.26 -7.37 -22.43
CA TYR A 426 0.46 -8.49 -21.94
C TYR A 426 1.17 -9.13 -20.76
N GLY A 427 0.45 -9.41 -19.70
CA GLY A 427 0.92 -10.11 -18.52
C GLY A 427 0.05 -11.31 -18.20
N PHE A 428 0.68 -12.42 -17.91
CA PHE A 428 0.08 -13.61 -17.31
C PHE A 428 0.79 -13.89 -16.01
N GLU A 429 0.05 -14.13 -14.93
CA GLU A 429 0.60 -14.58 -13.65
C GLU A 429 -0.35 -15.60 -13.01
N MET A 430 0.23 -16.68 -12.53
CA MET A 430 -0.44 -17.59 -11.60
C MET A 430 0.33 -17.54 -10.29
N SER A 431 -0.37 -17.31 -9.20
CA SER A 431 0.20 -17.30 -7.85
C SER A 431 -0.74 -18.00 -6.88
N GLU A 432 -0.18 -18.46 -5.79
CA GLU A 432 -0.93 -19.02 -4.67
C GLU A 432 -0.63 -18.20 -3.42
N HIS A 433 -1.65 -17.93 -2.64
CA HIS A 433 -1.58 -17.06 -1.48
C HIS A 433 -1.99 -17.77 -0.22
N MET A 434 -1.22 -17.58 0.85
CA MET A 434 -1.55 -18.05 2.19
C MET A 434 -2.42 -17.04 2.91
N SER A 435 -3.30 -17.50 3.78
CA SER A 435 -4.02 -16.63 4.71
C SER A 435 -3.08 -16.02 5.75
N GLN A 436 -3.42 -14.85 6.27
CA GLN A 436 -2.70 -14.24 7.39
C GLN A 436 -2.74 -15.12 8.63
N MET A 437 -1.68 -15.07 9.44
CA MET A 437 -1.55 -15.89 10.65
C MET A 437 -2.68 -15.63 11.65
N ALA A 438 -3.16 -14.40 11.77
CA ALA A 438 -4.30 -14.06 12.61
C ALA A 438 -5.57 -14.86 12.26
N ASN A 439 -5.83 -15.10 10.97
CA ASN A 439 -7.03 -15.83 10.52
C ASN A 439 -6.99 -17.32 10.83
N ILE A 440 -5.81 -17.89 11.08
CA ILE A 440 -5.64 -19.31 11.46
C ILE A 440 -5.52 -19.53 12.97
N SER A 441 -5.66 -18.46 13.77
CA SER A 441 -5.78 -18.55 15.24
C SER A 441 -6.98 -19.43 15.64
N ARG A 442 -6.95 -20.00 16.84
CA ARG A 442 -8.09 -20.71 17.42
C ARG A 442 -8.92 -19.83 18.37
N ALA A 443 -8.57 -18.56 18.46
CA ALA A 443 -9.28 -17.63 19.33
C ALA A 443 -10.72 -17.42 18.85
N GLU A 444 -11.64 -17.34 19.82
CA GLU A 444 -13.02 -16.93 19.62
C GLU A 444 -13.23 -15.64 20.44
N ILE A 445 -13.48 -14.52 19.75
CA ILE A 445 -13.54 -13.20 20.36
C ILE A 445 -14.92 -12.62 20.14
N ARG A 446 -15.62 -12.31 21.23
CA ARG A 446 -16.93 -11.66 21.20
C ARG A 446 -16.80 -10.21 20.73
N GLN A 447 -17.53 -9.88 19.65
CA GLN A 447 -17.58 -8.52 19.08
C GLN A 447 -18.75 -7.71 19.66
N ASN A 448 -19.89 -8.35 19.88
CA ASN A 448 -21.08 -7.74 20.50
C ASN A 448 -21.99 -8.84 21.09
N SER A 449 -23.21 -8.50 21.50
CA SER A 449 -24.15 -9.46 22.10
C SER A 449 -24.55 -10.62 21.17
N MET A 450 -24.40 -10.46 19.85
CA MET A 450 -24.84 -11.42 18.83
C MET A 450 -23.70 -12.01 17.99
N GLU A 451 -22.54 -11.36 17.95
CA GLU A 451 -21.48 -11.68 17.00
C GLU A 451 -20.16 -12.03 17.69
N TRP A 452 -19.47 -13.05 17.12
CA TRP A 452 -18.13 -13.51 17.50
C TRP A 452 -17.23 -13.59 16.28
N THR A 453 -16.00 -13.17 16.40
CA THR A 453 -14.95 -13.42 15.42
C THR A 453 -14.21 -14.71 15.81
N VAL A 454 -14.11 -15.65 14.89
CA VAL A 454 -13.48 -16.95 15.11
C VAL A 454 -12.41 -17.19 14.05
N GLY A 455 -11.20 -17.49 14.46
CA GLY A 455 -10.16 -17.91 13.52
C GLY A 455 -10.44 -19.32 12.96
N ASN A 456 -9.79 -19.64 11.84
CA ASN A 456 -9.98 -20.94 11.17
C ASN A 456 -8.64 -21.60 10.86
N PRO A 457 -8.17 -22.55 11.68
CA PRO A 457 -6.93 -23.28 11.46
C PRO A 457 -6.88 -24.10 10.15
N GLU A 458 -8.03 -24.44 9.58
CA GLU A 458 -8.12 -25.26 8.37
C GLU A 458 -8.00 -24.48 7.06
N LEU A 459 -7.72 -23.17 7.14
CA LEU A 459 -7.52 -22.33 5.96
C LEU A 459 -6.37 -22.84 5.11
N ARG A 460 -6.66 -23.02 3.82
CA ARG A 460 -5.71 -23.48 2.81
C ARG A 460 -5.32 -22.33 1.89
N PRO A 461 -4.16 -22.42 1.21
CA PRO A 461 -3.81 -21.47 0.16
C PRO A 461 -4.87 -21.40 -0.91
N TYR A 462 -5.11 -20.21 -1.44
CA TYR A 462 -5.96 -20.00 -2.62
C TYR A 462 -5.12 -19.66 -3.84
N LYS A 463 -5.63 -20.04 -5.01
CA LYS A 463 -4.97 -19.82 -6.29
C LYS A 463 -5.52 -18.58 -6.97
N ARG A 464 -4.61 -17.70 -7.44
CA ARG A 464 -4.93 -16.53 -8.25
C ARG A 464 -4.31 -16.70 -9.64
N THR A 465 -5.11 -16.50 -10.68
CA THR A 465 -4.63 -16.42 -12.07
C THR A 465 -5.06 -15.06 -12.62
N SER A 466 -4.12 -14.30 -13.18
CA SER A 466 -4.37 -12.97 -13.74
C SER A 466 -3.90 -12.89 -15.19
N HIS A 467 -4.74 -12.30 -16.04
CA HIS A 467 -4.42 -11.89 -17.40
C HIS A 467 -4.54 -10.38 -17.48
N THR A 468 -3.46 -9.71 -17.78
CA THR A 468 -3.41 -8.24 -17.88
C THR A 468 -3.08 -7.81 -19.29
N PHE A 469 -3.84 -6.89 -19.85
CA PHE A 469 -3.55 -6.22 -21.10
C PHE A 469 -3.46 -4.72 -20.86
N SER A 470 -2.43 -4.05 -21.37
CA SER A 470 -2.31 -2.59 -21.28
C SER A 470 -1.86 -1.98 -22.60
N LEU A 471 -2.36 -0.79 -22.85
CA LEU A 471 -1.93 0.08 -23.93
C LEU A 471 -1.55 1.43 -23.32
N ASP A 472 -0.29 1.77 -23.41
CA ASP A 472 0.25 3.06 -22.99
C ASP A 472 0.53 3.95 -24.20
N PHE A 473 0.20 5.23 -24.08
CA PHE A 473 0.50 6.29 -25.05
C PHE A 473 1.31 7.37 -24.35
N GLU A 474 2.42 7.78 -24.97
CA GLU A 474 3.36 8.73 -24.37
C GLU A 474 3.81 9.78 -25.38
N GLN A 475 3.54 11.04 -25.08
CA GLN A 475 4.07 12.21 -25.79
C GLN A 475 4.56 13.26 -24.77
N PRO A 476 5.35 14.26 -25.17
CA PRO A 476 5.94 15.23 -24.23
C PRO A 476 4.95 15.99 -23.33
N ARG A 477 3.70 16.16 -23.80
CA ARG A 477 2.68 16.89 -23.03
C ARG A 477 1.50 16.03 -22.58
N ILE A 478 1.33 14.86 -23.17
CA ILE A 478 0.17 13.99 -22.89
C ILE A 478 0.68 12.57 -22.68
N SER A 479 0.28 11.99 -21.56
CA SER A 479 0.50 10.61 -21.21
C SER A 479 -0.84 9.97 -20.89
N SER A 480 -1.16 8.85 -21.51
CA SER A 480 -2.41 8.15 -21.31
C SER A 480 -2.18 6.63 -21.27
N GLY A 481 -3.04 5.91 -20.56
CA GLY A 481 -2.96 4.46 -20.52
C GLY A 481 -4.31 3.84 -20.23
N ILE A 482 -4.55 2.69 -20.87
CA ILE A 482 -5.68 1.82 -20.58
C ILE A 482 -5.11 0.49 -20.11
N LYS A 483 -5.62 -0.01 -18.98
CA LYS A 483 -5.29 -1.34 -18.43
C LYS A 483 -6.56 -2.13 -18.24
N MET A 484 -6.59 -3.33 -18.79
CA MET A 484 -7.66 -4.32 -18.57
C MET A 484 -7.02 -5.52 -17.86
N GLU A 485 -7.67 -6.03 -16.83
CA GLU A 485 -7.26 -7.26 -16.14
C GLU A 485 -8.47 -8.14 -15.88
N TYR A 486 -8.30 -9.42 -16.19
CA TYR A 486 -9.20 -10.46 -15.76
C TYR A 486 -8.51 -11.36 -14.77
N ARG A 487 -9.07 -11.46 -13.56
CA ARG A 487 -8.52 -12.19 -12.43
C ARG A 487 -9.47 -13.27 -11.99
N ILE A 488 -8.93 -14.45 -11.76
CA ILE A 488 -9.62 -15.62 -11.26
C ILE A 488 -8.98 -16.00 -9.93
N ASN A 489 -9.73 -15.93 -8.83
CA ASN A 489 -9.29 -16.42 -7.53
C ASN A 489 -10.11 -17.69 -7.21
N SER A 490 -9.45 -18.85 -7.14
CA SER A 490 -10.09 -20.14 -6.89
C SER A 490 -9.77 -20.64 -5.50
N ASN A 491 -10.70 -21.31 -4.84
CA ASN A 491 -10.60 -21.77 -3.45
C ASN A 491 -10.30 -20.60 -2.51
N CYS A 492 -10.95 -19.45 -2.76
CA CYS A 492 -10.62 -18.19 -2.14
C CYS A 492 -10.98 -18.20 -0.65
N SER A 493 -10.09 -17.68 0.19
CA SER A 493 -10.40 -17.41 1.60
C SER A 493 -11.33 -16.19 1.65
N MET A 494 -12.60 -16.41 2.00
CA MET A 494 -13.68 -15.41 1.98
C MET A 494 -14.35 -15.29 3.33
N ASP A 495 -14.90 -14.11 3.60
CA ASP A 495 -15.72 -13.83 4.76
C ASP A 495 -17.01 -14.64 4.75
N LYS A 496 -17.34 -15.23 5.89
CA LYS A 496 -18.53 -16.04 6.09
C LYS A 496 -19.12 -15.83 7.49
N TYR A 497 -20.45 -15.70 7.56
CA TYR A 497 -21.19 -15.73 8.81
C TYR A 497 -21.95 -17.04 8.94
N VAL A 498 -21.88 -17.64 10.13
CA VAL A 498 -22.62 -18.87 10.47
C VAL A 498 -23.48 -18.59 11.70
N ARG A 499 -24.80 -18.82 11.58
CA ARG A 499 -25.73 -18.81 12.72
C ARG A 499 -25.68 -20.14 13.44
N THR A 500 -25.41 -20.11 14.75
CA THR A 500 -25.42 -21.31 15.61
C THR A 500 -26.83 -21.61 16.15
N ALA A 501 -27.01 -22.77 16.75
CA ALA A 501 -28.30 -23.19 17.34
C ALA A 501 -28.73 -22.32 18.52
N ASP A 502 -27.79 -21.67 19.20
CA ASP A 502 -28.01 -20.74 20.32
C ASP A 502 -28.07 -19.26 19.88
N ASN A 503 -28.30 -19.02 18.59
CA ASN A 503 -28.43 -17.70 17.99
C ASN A 503 -27.17 -16.81 18.05
N ARG A 504 -25.96 -17.40 18.17
CA ARG A 504 -24.73 -16.67 17.93
C ARG A 504 -24.41 -16.60 16.44
N PHE A 505 -23.84 -15.50 16.00
CA PHE A 505 -23.38 -15.28 14.63
C PHE A 505 -21.85 -15.28 14.60
N LEU A 506 -21.28 -16.36 14.10
CA LEU A 506 -19.84 -16.55 14.04
C LEU A 506 -19.32 -16.01 12.71
N TYR A 507 -18.49 -14.99 12.77
CA TYR A 507 -17.72 -14.50 11.63
C TYR A 507 -16.39 -15.24 11.55
N SER A 508 -16.06 -15.76 10.37
CA SER A 508 -14.77 -16.41 10.10
C SER A 508 -14.40 -16.29 8.63
N LYS A 509 -13.12 -16.47 8.31
CA LYS A 509 -12.71 -16.74 6.93
C LYS A 509 -12.75 -18.22 6.64
N THR A 510 -13.30 -18.58 5.48
CA THR A 510 -13.37 -19.98 5.00
C THR A 510 -12.95 -20.04 3.54
N ASN A 511 -12.32 -21.17 3.13
CA ASN A 511 -12.09 -21.40 1.71
C ASN A 511 -13.43 -21.71 1.04
N GLN A 512 -13.80 -20.93 0.03
CA GLN A 512 -15.03 -21.07 -0.75
C GLN A 512 -14.68 -21.12 -2.24
N GLN A 513 -15.70 -21.08 -3.13
CA GLN A 513 -15.47 -21.35 -4.55
C GLN A 513 -14.54 -20.33 -5.23
N ASN A 514 -15.01 -19.12 -5.56
CA ASN A 514 -14.20 -18.16 -6.28
C ASN A 514 -14.67 -16.70 -6.14
N ILE A 515 -13.72 -15.78 -6.33
CA ILE A 515 -13.99 -14.37 -6.62
C ILE A 515 -13.27 -14.03 -7.91
N ASN A 516 -14.02 -13.92 -9.03
CA ASN A 516 -13.45 -13.47 -10.28
C ASN A 516 -13.70 -11.97 -10.43
N MET A 517 -12.77 -11.28 -11.07
CA MET A 517 -12.88 -9.84 -11.29
C MET A 517 -12.41 -9.46 -12.68
N LEU A 518 -13.24 -8.67 -13.36
CA LEU A 518 -12.87 -7.96 -14.58
C LEU A 518 -12.81 -6.48 -14.28
N TYR A 519 -11.70 -5.84 -14.58
CA TYR A 519 -11.61 -4.40 -14.48
C TYR A 519 -10.93 -3.77 -15.69
N VAL A 520 -11.38 -2.56 -16.01
CA VAL A 520 -10.81 -1.69 -17.03
C VAL A 520 -10.56 -0.33 -16.41
N ASN A 521 -9.34 0.14 -16.48
CA ASN A 521 -8.94 1.45 -15.98
C ASN A 521 -8.29 2.25 -17.08
N ASN A 522 -8.52 3.56 -17.03
CA ASN A 522 -7.76 4.51 -17.84
C ASN A 522 -7.28 5.67 -16.98
N TYR A 523 -6.23 6.31 -17.43
CA TYR A 523 -5.80 7.62 -16.97
C TYR A 523 -5.33 8.44 -18.16
N THR A 524 -5.44 9.75 -18.02
CA THR A 524 -4.84 10.71 -18.95
C THR A 524 -4.27 11.86 -18.16
N ARG A 525 -2.99 12.12 -18.34
CA ARG A 525 -2.28 13.28 -17.82
C ARG A 525 -1.99 14.24 -18.96
N TRP A 526 -2.29 15.50 -18.73
CA TRP A 526 -2.01 16.58 -19.66
C TRP A 526 -1.19 17.68 -18.97
N ASP A 527 0.04 17.92 -19.45
CA ASP A 527 0.86 19.06 -19.05
C ASP A 527 0.40 20.28 -19.86
N MET A 528 -0.68 20.94 -19.40
CA MET A 528 -1.33 22.08 -20.06
C MET A 528 -0.34 23.22 -20.30
N VAL A 529 0.45 23.55 -19.27
CA VAL A 529 1.59 24.46 -19.35
C VAL A 529 2.81 23.65 -18.89
N PRO A 530 3.74 23.32 -19.79
CA PRO A 530 4.92 22.54 -19.45
C PRO A 530 5.62 23.05 -18.20
N GLU A 531 5.92 22.15 -17.26
CA GLU A 531 6.55 22.41 -15.96
C GLU A 531 5.78 23.32 -14.98
N LYS A 532 4.66 23.91 -15.40
CA LYS A 532 3.89 24.83 -14.54
C LYS A 532 2.51 24.33 -14.17
N LEU A 533 1.79 23.65 -15.07
CA LEU A 533 0.44 23.19 -14.80
C LEU A 533 0.22 21.80 -15.43
N SER A 534 -0.10 20.82 -14.61
CA SER A 534 -0.52 19.50 -15.06
C SER A 534 -1.86 19.09 -14.45
N VAL A 535 -2.66 18.42 -15.26
CA VAL A 535 -3.94 17.82 -14.85
C VAL A 535 -3.90 16.34 -15.20
N MET A 536 -4.27 15.50 -14.26
CA MET A 536 -4.48 14.07 -14.49
C MET A 536 -5.93 13.72 -14.16
N VAL A 537 -6.60 13.04 -15.06
CA VAL A 537 -7.90 12.43 -14.83
C VAL A 537 -7.77 10.92 -14.94
N PHE A 538 -8.51 10.20 -14.13
CA PHE A 538 -8.53 8.75 -14.16
C PHE A 538 -9.94 8.20 -13.96
N GLY A 539 -10.18 6.98 -14.46
CA GLY A 539 -11.43 6.29 -14.25
C GLY A 539 -11.29 4.78 -14.44
N GLY A 540 -12.18 4.04 -13.81
CA GLY A 540 -12.21 2.59 -13.91
C GLY A 540 -13.58 2.00 -13.65
N ILE A 541 -13.79 0.82 -14.23
CA ILE A 541 -14.96 -0.03 -14.02
C ILE A 541 -14.48 -1.37 -13.54
N TYR A 542 -15.07 -1.85 -12.46
CA TYR A 542 -14.73 -3.11 -11.80
C TYR A 542 -15.98 -3.97 -11.73
N ARG A 543 -15.92 -5.17 -12.27
CA ARG A 543 -16.99 -6.14 -12.19
C ARG A 543 -16.53 -7.35 -11.38
N PHE A 544 -17.19 -7.57 -10.27
CA PHE A 544 -16.95 -8.71 -9.38
C PHE A 544 -17.96 -9.82 -9.64
N PHE A 545 -17.46 -11.06 -9.68
CA PHE A 545 -18.23 -12.29 -9.74
C PHE A 545 -17.84 -13.09 -8.50
N ASN A 546 -18.54 -12.86 -7.40
CA ASN A 546 -18.26 -13.43 -6.09
C ASN A 546 -19.19 -14.62 -5.84
N GLN A 547 -18.63 -15.81 -5.77
CA GLN A 547 -19.35 -17.07 -5.62
C GLN A 547 -18.85 -17.80 -4.38
N GLY A 548 -19.69 -17.85 -3.36
CA GLY A 548 -19.52 -18.70 -2.18
C GLY A 548 -20.08 -20.08 -2.39
N ASP A 549 -20.13 -20.90 -1.31
CA ASP A 549 -20.66 -22.26 -1.34
C ASP A 549 -22.19 -22.26 -1.57
N ASP A 550 -22.88 -21.28 -0.98
CA ASP A 550 -24.34 -21.20 -0.89
C ASP A 550 -24.93 -19.85 -1.38
N TYR A 551 -24.10 -18.98 -1.97
CA TYR A 551 -24.54 -17.67 -2.51
C TYR A 551 -23.78 -17.27 -3.78
N ARG A 552 -24.35 -16.30 -4.53
CA ARG A 552 -23.72 -15.64 -5.67
C ARG A 552 -24.03 -14.13 -5.60
N HIS A 553 -22.97 -13.33 -5.52
CA HIS A 553 -23.08 -11.88 -5.50
C HIS A 553 -22.32 -11.27 -6.67
N TYR A 554 -23.00 -10.49 -7.48
CA TYR A 554 -22.42 -9.75 -8.60
C TYR A 554 -22.45 -8.26 -8.28
N HIS A 555 -21.28 -7.63 -8.35
CA HIS A 555 -21.18 -6.20 -8.06
C HIS A 555 -20.41 -5.46 -9.15
N THR A 556 -20.83 -4.23 -9.48
CA THR A 556 -20.11 -3.35 -10.39
C THR A 556 -19.78 -2.06 -9.66
N SER A 557 -18.51 -1.75 -9.55
CA SER A 557 -17.99 -0.54 -8.94
C SER A 557 -17.39 0.37 -9.99
N TYR A 558 -17.45 1.68 -9.73
CA TYR A 558 -16.85 2.72 -10.58
C TYR A 558 -15.91 3.56 -9.70
N ASN A 559 -14.70 3.76 -10.19
CA ASN A 559 -13.76 4.70 -9.58
C ASN A 559 -13.39 5.76 -10.61
N TYR A 560 -13.44 7.04 -10.23
CA TYR A 560 -12.97 8.15 -11.05
C TYR A 560 -12.50 9.30 -10.18
N GLY A 561 -11.60 10.09 -10.72
CA GLY A 561 -11.05 11.22 -10.00
C GLY A 561 -10.14 12.08 -10.85
N ALA A 562 -9.60 13.11 -10.22
CA ALA A 562 -8.67 14.04 -10.83
C ALA A 562 -7.60 14.49 -9.85
N ASN A 563 -6.43 14.83 -10.39
CA ASN A 563 -5.32 15.47 -9.70
C ASN A 563 -4.87 16.68 -10.51
N VAL A 564 -4.76 17.83 -9.88
CA VAL A 564 -4.28 19.09 -10.48
C VAL A 564 -3.06 19.57 -9.72
N GLN A 565 -2.01 19.96 -10.44
CA GLN A 565 -0.76 20.43 -9.85
C GLN A 565 -0.29 21.68 -10.60
N ALA A 566 -0.04 22.76 -9.85
CA ALA A 566 0.51 24.00 -10.37
C ALA A 566 1.80 24.38 -9.64
N TYR A 567 2.83 24.73 -10.40
CA TYR A 567 4.14 25.18 -9.94
C TYR A 567 4.35 26.62 -10.40
N LEU A 568 4.27 27.57 -9.48
CA LEU A 568 4.32 29.01 -9.74
C LEU A 568 5.50 29.62 -8.98
N ASN A 569 6.69 29.53 -9.56
CA ASN A 569 7.97 29.90 -8.93
C ASN A 569 8.19 29.11 -7.62
N GLN A 570 8.11 29.77 -6.45
CA GLN A 570 8.26 29.16 -5.14
C GLN A 570 6.96 28.52 -4.61
N TRP A 571 5.81 28.78 -5.25
CA TRP A 571 4.52 28.23 -4.85
C TRP A 571 4.23 26.90 -5.54
N THR A 572 3.71 25.94 -4.77
CA THR A 572 3.10 24.71 -5.29
C THR A 572 1.66 24.65 -4.82
N ILE A 573 0.74 24.43 -5.76
CA ILE A 573 -0.68 24.26 -5.46
C ILE A 573 -1.09 22.88 -5.98
N MET A 574 -1.76 22.08 -5.16
CA MET A 574 -2.22 20.76 -5.53
C MET A 574 -3.67 20.56 -5.09
N GLY A 575 -4.43 19.87 -5.93
CA GLY A 575 -5.77 19.45 -5.62
C GLY A 575 -6.00 18.01 -6.09
N TYR A 576 -6.67 17.21 -5.27
CA TYR A 576 -7.04 15.84 -5.57
C TYR A 576 -8.48 15.59 -5.15
N ALA A 577 -9.21 14.87 -5.98
CA ALA A 577 -10.54 14.38 -5.64
C ALA A 577 -10.80 13.03 -6.33
N ASP A 578 -11.42 12.10 -5.60
CA ASP A 578 -11.99 10.86 -6.12
C ASP A 578 -13.39 10.57 -5.55
N ASN A 579 -14.11 9.64 -6.18
CA ASN A 579 -15.44 9.21 -5.72
C ASN A 579 -15.39 8.02 -4.74
N GLY A 580 -14.17 7.54 -4.38
CA GLY A 580 -14.00 6.32 -3.61
C GLY A 580 -14.08 5.05 -4.45
N TRP A 581 -14.21 3.91 -3.79
CA TRP A 581 -14.21 2.60 -4.44
C TRP A 581 -14.96 1.55 -3.62
N GLU A 582 -15.69 0.67 -4.30
CA GLU A 582 -16.43 -0.45 -3.72
C GLU A 582 -15.80 -1.78 -4.14
N PHE A 583 -15.77 -2.74 -3.23
CA PHE A 583 -15.35 -4.11 -3.50
C PHE A 583 -16.16 -5.10 -2.68
N ILE A 584 -16.29 -6.32 -3.20
CA ILE A 584 -17.01 -7.40 -2.54
C ILE A 584 -16.08 -8.59 -2.34
N GLU A 585 -16.05 -9.11 -1.11
CA GLU A 585 -15.32 -10.30 -0.72
C GLU A 585 -16.21 -11.17 0.18
N GLY A 586 -16.53 -12.37 -0.29
CA GLY A 586 -17.42 -13.24 0.45
C GLY A 586 -18.79 -12.60 0.66
N GLU A 587 -19.20 -12.52 1.90
CA GLU A 587 -20.48 -11.92 2.32
C GLU A 587 -20.36 -10.42 2.66
N HIS A 588 -19.19 -9.79 2.42
CA HIS A 588 -18.99 -8.38 2.67
C HIS A 588 -18.90 -7.54 1.39
N LEU A 589 -19.73 -6.52 1.28
CA LEU A 589 -19.58 -5.40 0.35
C LEU A 589 -19.00 -4.22 1.12
N ASN A 590 -17.81 -3.80 0.75
CA ASN A 590 -17.06 -2.72 1.37
C ASN A 590 -16.99 -1.50 0.45
N ARG A 591 -17.02 -0.31 1.03
CA ARG A 591 -16.87 0.96 0.32
C ARG A 591 -15.92 1.89 1.05
N ASN A 592 -14.88 2.33 0.35
CA ASN A 592 -14.09 3.49 0.72
C ASN A 592 -14.73 4.72 0.09
N HIS A 593 -15.05 5.70 0.91
CA HIS A 593 -15.72 6.91 0.43
C HIS A 593 -14.75 7.88 -0.22
N SER A 594 -15.31 8.89 -0.87
CA SER A 594 -14.57 9.89 -1.63
C SER A 594 -13.53 10.63 -0.78
N THR A 595 -12.33 10.79 -1.33
CA THR A 595 -11.23 11.55 -0.76
C THR A 595 -11.10 12.87 -1.52
N ILE A 596 -10.97 13.99 -0.79
CA ILE A 596 -10.70 15.31 -1.37
C ILE A 596 -9.63 15.96 -0.52
N TYR A 597 -8.60 16.52 -1.15
CA TYR A 597 -7.65 17.40 -0.48
C TYR A 597 -7.17 18.53 -1.37
N LEU A 598 -6.78 19.62 -0.72
CA LEU A 598 -6.14 20.79 -1.30
C LEU A 598 -4.86 21.09 -0.53
N SER A 599 -3.79 21.42 -1.22
CA SER A 599 -2.56 21.89 -0.57
C SER A 599 -1.96 23.09 -1.29
N VAL A 600 -1.32 23.95 -0.51
CA VAL A 600 -0.55 25.09 -1.00
C VAL A 600 0.75 25.10 -0.19
N SER A 601 1.89 25.09 -0.84
CA SER A 601 3.19 25.24 -0.20
C SER A 601 4.03 26.33 -0.84
N TYR A 602 4.87 26.95 -0.01
CA TYR A 602 5.83 27.97 -0.39
C TYR A 602 7.22 27.58 0.06
N ARG A 603 8.18 27.63 -0.85
CA ARG A 603 9.56 27.26 -0.59
C ARG A 603 10.48 28.47 -0.68
N VAL A 604 11.30 28.69 0.37
CA VAL A 604 12.33 29.70 0.39
C VAL A 604 13.65 29.12 0.93
N GLY A 605 14.64 29.03 0.07
CA GLY A 605 15.95 28.48 0.44
C GLY A 605 15.87 27.06 0.96
N ALA A 606 16.24 26.86 2.23
CA ALA A 606 16.24 25.57 2.92
C ALA A 606 14.88 25.22 3.56
N PHE A 607 13.89 26.12 3.53
CA PHE A 607 12.61 25.98 4.20
C PHE A 607 11.48 25.75 3.21
N GLU A 608 10.52 24.92 3.60
CA GLU A 608 9.20 24.82 2.96
C GLU A 608 8.13 24.96 4.05
N ILE A 609 7.14 25.79 3.79
CA ILE A 609 5.96 25.96 4.64
C ILE A 609 4.75 25.70 3.77
N GLY A 610 3.84 24.86 4.21
CA GLY A 610 2.64 24.48 3.47
C GLY A 610 1.41 24.39 4.35
N LEU A 611 0.26 24.54 3.72
CA LEU A 611 -1.05 24.24 4.27
C LEU A 611 -1.65 23.10 3.47
N PHE A 612 -2.17 22.11 4.17
CA PHE A 612 -2.88 20.97 3.63
C PHE A 612 -4.28 20.91 4.24
N CYS A 613 -5.31 20.88 3.41
CA CYS A 613 -6.70 20.78 3.84
C CYS A 613 -7.28 19.47 3.34
N GLN A 614 -7.70 18.60 4.26
CA GLN A 614 -8.36 17.34 3.96
C GLN A 614 -9.86 17.45 4.14
N HIS A 615 -10.61 16.84 3.24
CA HIS A 615 -12.08 16.90 3.18
C HIS A 615 -12.66 18.33 3.34
N PRO A 616 -12.20 19.32 2.53
CA PRO A 616 -12.73 20.66 2.58
C PRO A 616 -14.26 20.65 2.40
N PHE A 617 -14.94 21.52 3.12
CA PHE A 617 -16.41 21.68 3.10
C PHE A 617 -17.21 20.48 3.66
N ARG A 618 -16.56 19.52 4.31
CA ARG A 618 -17.23 18.39 4.96
C ARG A 618 -16.94 18.39 6.46
N LYS A 619 -17.98 18.51 7.29
CA LYS A 619 -17.82 18.52 8.76
C LYS A 619 -17.65 17.11 9.35
N ASN A 620 -18.34 16.11 8.80
CA ASN A 620 -18.34 14.74 9.30
C ASN A 620 -18.29 13.76 8.13
N PRO A 621 -17.11 13.59 7.48
CA PRO A 621 -16.99 12.70 6.32
C PRO A 621 -17.22 11.25 6.74
N ILE A 622 -17.92 10.50 5.89
CA ILE A 622 -17.92 9.04 5.94
C ILE A 622 -16.59 8.60 5.31
N MET A 623 -15.80 7.86 6.06
CA MET A 623 -14.51 7.36 5.62
C MET A 623 -14.67 6.04 4.88
N ASN A 624 -15.39 5.10 5.50
CA ASN A 624 -15.73 3.82 4.90
C ASN A 624 -17.13 3.36 5.35
N SER A 625 -17.67 2.40 4.65
CA SER A 625 -18.89 1.69 5.02
C SER A 625 -18.81 0.24 4.55
N SER A 626 -19.55 -0.64 5.21
CA SER A 626 -19.67 -2.04 4.83
C SER A 626 -21.11 -2.52 4.94
N LYS A 627 -21.42 -3.55 4.14
CA LYS A 627 -22.69 -4.24 4.16
C LYS A 627 -22.48 -5.74 4.18
N VAL A 628 -23.06 -6.42 5.16
CA VAL A 628 -23.10 -7.88 5.22
C VAL A 628 -24.25 -8.40 4.38
N LEU A 629 -23.98 -9.33 3.48
CA LEU A 629 -24.91 -9.93 2.53
C LEU A 629 -25.21 -11.40 2.87
N ASN A 630 -25.25 -11.74 4.16
CA ASN A 630 -25.55 -13.10 4.62
C ASN A 630 -27.06 -13.35 4.61
N ARG A 631 -27.45 -14.62 4.45
CA ARG A 631 -28.86 -15.05 4.45
C ARG A 631 -29.59 -14.69 5.75
N TYR A 632 -28.91 -14.86 6.89
CA TYR A 632 -29.50 -14.71 8.24
C TYR A 632 -29.10 -13.40 8.94
N LEU A 633 -28.13 -12.67 8.35
CA LEU A 633 -27.64 -11.41 8.89
C LEU A 633 -27.57 -10.35 7.79
N ASN A 634 -28.36 -9.30 7.94
CA ASN A 634 -28.22 -8.08 7.15
C ASN A 634 -27.73 -6.98 8.05
N LYS A 635 -26.53 -6.46 7.81
CA LYS A 635 -25.90 -5.43 8.62
C LYS A 635 -25.27 -4.37 7.73
N GLU A 636 -25.55 -3.11 8.03
CA GLU A 636 -24.89 -1.96 7.40
C GLU A 636 -24.13 -1.18 8.48
N THR A 637 -22.87 -0.84 8.18
CA THR A 637 -21.99 -0.11 9.09
C THR A 637 -21.40 1.08 8.36
N PHE A 638 -21.45 2.26 8.99
CA PHE A 638 -20.84 3.49 8.51
C PHE A 638 -19.81 3.98 9.51
N TYR A 639 -18.57 4.12 9.08
CA TYR A 639 -17.52 4.74 9.86
C TYR A 639 -17.34 6.20 9.43
N ARG A 640 -17.53 7.11 10.37
CA ARG A 640 -17.37 8.55 10.20
C ARG A 640 -16.23 9.05 11.06
N ASN A 641 -15.55 10.11 10.62
CA ASN A 641 -14.55 10.75 11.46
C ASN A 641 -14.54 12.27 11.24
N SER A 642 -15.18 13.00 12.17
CA SER A 642 -15.22 14.46 12.09
C SER A 642 -13.87 15.13 12.33
N SER A 643 -12.88 14.41 12.89
CA SER A 643 -11.51 14.89 13.01
C SER A 643 -10.83 15.10 11.66
N PHE A 644 -11.27 14.38 10.62
CA PHE A 644 -10.82 14.58 9.24
C PHE A 644 -11.65 15.61 8.46
N GLY A 645 -12.77 16.08 9.03
CA GLY A 645 -13.64 17.06 8.40
C GLY A 645 -13.04 18.47 8.45
N ASN A 646 -12.78 19.08 7.28
CA ASN A 646 -12.08 20.36 7.18
C ASN A 646 -10.75 20.36 7.95
N MET A 647 -10.05 19.24 7.99
CA MET A 647 -8.79 19.13 8.70
C MET A 647 -7.71 19.97 7.99
N ILE A 648 -7.17 20.95 8.70
CA ILE A 648 -6.09 21.82 8.21
C ILE A 648 -4.81 21.42 8.93
N SER A 649 -3.79 21.08 8.17
CA SER A 649 -2.45 20.75 8.67
C SER A 649 -1.42 21.73 8.15
N LEU A 650 -0.50 22.11 9.02
CA LEU A 650 0.69 22.89 8.70
C LEU A 650 1.82 21.93 8.38
N ASN A 651 2.38 22.05 7.19
CA ASN A 651 3.60 21.36 6.79
C ASN A 651 4.78 22.31 6.97
N PHE A 652 5.79 21.88 7.70
CA PHE A 652 7.05 22.61 7.87
C PHE A 652 8.21 21.66 7.63
N ALA A 653 9.03 21.97 6.62
CA ALA A 653 10.25 21.24 6.38
C ALA A 653 11.46 22.19 6.35
N TRP A 654 12.55 21.74 6.96
CA TRP A 654 13.84 22.40 6.93
C TRP A 654 14.93 21.40 6.64
N LYS A 655 15.83 21.76 5.71
CA LYS A 655 16.93 20.90 5.31
C LYS A 655 18.19 21.69 5.09
N PHE A 656 19.23 21.35 5.81
CA PHE A 656 20.57 21.87 5.64
C PHE A 656 21.48 20.81 5.03
N THR A 657 22.17 21.15 3.93
CA THR A 657 23.05 20.23 3.19
C THR A 657 24.38 20.89 2.92
N LYS A 658 25.49 20.24 3.21
CA LYS A 658 26.84 20.74 2.95
C LYS A 658 27.68 19.65 2.26
N GLY A 659 28.36 20.01 1.18
CA GLY A 659 29.42 19.20 0.57
C GLY A 659 28.94 18.02 -0.29
N ARG A 660 27.79 18.09 -0.99
CA ARG A 660 27.20 16.93 -1.66
C ARG A 660 27.35 16.92 -3.18
N GLN A 661 28.13 15.91 -3.68
CA GLN A 661 28.04 15.38 -5.05
C GLN A 661 27.71 13.90 -4.95
N TYR A 662 26.84 13.34 -5.82
CA TYR A 662 26.24 12.02 -5.65
C TYR A 662 26.70 10.99 -6.69
N LYS A 663 27.11 9.79 -6.25
CA LYS A 663 27.38 8.61 -7.09
C LYS A 663 26.22 7.59 -7.00
N GLN A 664 26.03 6.81 -8.06
CA GLN A 664 24.90 5.86 -8.15
C GLN A 664 25.18 4.56 -7.39
N MET A 665 24.15 4.05 -6.65
CA MET A 665 24.16 2.74 -5.99
C MET A 665 22.89 1.97 -6.34
N GLN A 666 22.95 0.63 -6.37
CA GLN A 666 21.81 -0.24 -6.69
C GLN A 666 21.64 -1.33 -5.62
N ARG A 667 20.40 -1.57 -5.20
CA ARG A 667 19.99 -2.70 -4.35
C ARG A 667 18.64 -3.24 -4.83
N THR A 668 18.39 -4.56 -4.65
CA THR A 668 17.24 -5.25 -5.26
C THR A 668 16.31 -5.97 -4.29
N MET A 669 16.56 -5.97 -2.96
CA MET A 669 15.83 -6.81 -1.99
C MET A 669 15.42 -6.10 -0.69
N ASN A 670 14.30 -6.52 -0.10
CA ASN A 670 13.91 -6.23 1.28
C ASN A 670 12.86 -7.20 1.82
N ASN A 671 13.04 -7.60 3.07
CA ASN A 671 12.17 -8.52 3.77
C ASN A 671 11.84 -7.96 5.16
N LYS A 672 10.64 -7.43 5.36
CA LYS A 672 10.15 -6.92 6.64
C LYS A 672 8.90 -7.67 7.06
N ASP A 673 8.90 -8.20 8.29
CA ASP A 673 7.72 -8.80 8.90
C ASP A 673 7.03 -7.77 9.80
N THR A 674 5.73 -7.61 9.66
CA THR A 674 4.88 -6.73 10.49
C THR A 674 3.65 -7.44 11.04
N ASP A 675 3.48 -8.75 10.75
CA ASP A 675 2.34 -9.53 11.19
C ASP A 675 2.56 -10.05 12.62
N THR A 676 1.72 -9.60 13.56
CA THR A 676 1.75 -10.03 14.97
C THR A 676 1.09 -11.38 15.21
N GLY A 677 0.26 -11.86 14.28
CA GLY A 677 -0.54 -13.08 14.41
C GLY A 677 -1.65 -12.99 15.47
N ILE A 678 -1.98 -11.80 15.95
CA ILE A 678 -3.07 -11.59 16.93
C ILE A 678 -4.38 -11.39 16.18
N LEU A 679 -5.40 -12.18 16.51
CA LEU A 679 -6.78 -11.94 16.12
C LEU A 679 -7.37 -10.87 17.03
N LYS A 680 -7.88 -9.81 16.45
CA LYS A 680 -8.48 -8.64 17.13
C LYS A 680 -9.99 -8.62 16.93
#